data_db3962b40c954f2611dd379ff7d3e482
#
_entry.id   db3962b40c954f2611dd379ff7d3e482
#
_cell.length_a   1.000
_cell.length_b   1.000
_cell.length_c   1.000
_cell.angle_alpha   90.00
_cell.angle_beta   90.00
_cell.angle_gamma   90.00
#
_symmetry.space_group_name_H-M   'P 1'
#
loop_
_entity.id
_entity.type
_entity.pdbx_description
1 polymer ?
#
loop_
_entity_poly.entity_id
_entity_poly.type
_entity_poly.pdbx_seq_one_letter_code
_entity_poly.pdbx_strand_id
1 'polypeptide(L)'
;MPRIQDGETVFDVGPNEFAQAMEAIMDAGATVVGGCCGTTPDHIAALRALIDVRPLPAVASVSVPAHTSVASSATAVSAGSASSRVAWGEQSEPKGLSAFSVPNLRYCPAFAVTSAQQMVSLPEGEARIAVIGERINPTGKKKLKAALQAGDVDYLVAEAAAQQRAGADILDVNVGVPGLDEPALLSQVTRALQATVPLPLQLDSSDPAAIEAAARAYAGRPMVNSVNGKADNLATVLPVVARYGCTVVGLTLDENGIPPTAEERLAIAERIVAAAEAHGIPREDVAIDCLVMAAATNQDEVREILRAVTLVKERLGVRTVLGVSNVSFGLPARPLVNSTFLAAAFGAGLDMPILNPLNVRYRDTVATFRILNGQDTGCRAFLEAYANASDPYEVAAGSTPVGGDLGRPSAADAATTREGGASTAPTEGMRNGVAATGSTPVGGDLGRPSVPKGCPVPITEAFTDAADTVAHLAECVLEGRKAPVATATERLLETHDGLAIINDIFVPILDVVGQKYDEGAFFLPQLMASAEAVKAGFDLIRDRARAVGASAAEATPVGGDLGRPSGSSAVTPRKGCASPAPTEGDAHVPAESDRAIIVATVQGDIHDIGKNIVKMLLENYGFTVIDLGRDVAPEAIVAAARDTGARLIGLSALMTTTVGAMERTIALVHEQLPGVAVMVGGAVITQEFAEQIGADFYAKDAAASTRVASTFFDD
;
A
#
# COMPACT_ATOMS: atom_id res chain seq x y z
N MET A 1 -26.96 34.59 36.85
CA MET A 1 -26.68 33.64 37.95
C MET A 1 -27.73 32.55 37.88
N PRO A 2 -27.39 31.28 38.02
CA PRO A 2 -28.40 30.23 38.08
C PRO A 2 -29.35 30.46 39.21
N ARG A 3 -30.65 30.23 38.99
CA ARG A 3 -31.71 30.27 39.98
C ARG A 3 -32.34 28.89 40.13
N ILE A 4 -32.85 28.60 41.31
CA ILE A 4 -33.63 27.39 41.50
C ILE A 4 -35.12 27.78 41.39
N GLN A 5 -35.78 27.19 40.39
CA GLN A 5 -37.20 27.35 40.17
C GLN A 5 -37.84 25.94 40.13
N ASP A 6 -38.80 25.68 40.97
CA ASP A 6 -39.50 24.40 41.10
C ASP A 6 -38.58 23.16 41.33
N GLY A 7 -37.42 23.40 41.98
CA GLY A 7 -36.41 22.36 42.27
C GLY A 7 -35.40 22.14 41.16
N GLU A 8 -35.51 22.83 40.04
CA GLU A 8 -34.56 22.73 38.91
C GLU A 8 -33.71 24.00 38.83
N THR A 9 -32.46 23.82 38.32
CA THR A 9 -31.55 24.94 38.07
C THR A 9 -31.87 25.57 36.74
N VAL A 10 -32.32 26.83 36.76
CA VAL A 10 -32.65 27.61 35.53
C VAL A 10 -31.61 28.68 35.29
N PHE A 11 -31.25 28.88 34.04
CA PHE A 11 -30.34 29.91 33.55
C PHE A 11 -31.14 30.95 32.77
N ASP A 12 -31.08 32.21 33.19
CA ASP A 12 -31.93 33.30 32.66
C ASP A 12 -31.42 33.96 31.41
N VAL A 13 -30.14 33.76 31.06
CA VAL A 13 -29.48 34.40 29.89
C VAL A 13 -29.81 33.65 28.63
N GLY A 14 -30.52 34.27 27.69
CA GLY A 14 -30.82 33.66 26.40
C GLY A 14 -29.67 33.82 25.38
N PRO A 15 -29.75 33.10 24.22
CA PRO A 15 -28.69 33.08 23.23
C PRO A 15 -28.24 34.47 22.74
N ASN A 16 -29.19 35.40 22.49
CA ASN A 16 -28.89 36.77 22.00
C ASN A 16 -28.23 37.63 23.06
N GLU A 17 -28.71 37.53 24.31
CA GLU A 17 -28.14 38.27 25.45
C GLU A 17 -26.74 37.75 25.78
N PHE A 18 -26.53 36.45 25.68
CA PHE A 18 -25.23 35.81 25.78
C PHE A 18 -24.24 36.31 24.73
N ALA A 19 -24.65 36.33 23.45
CA ALA A 19 -23.83 36.86 22.36
C ALA A 19 -23.47 38.35 22.57
N GLN A 20 -24.39 39.15 22.98
CA GLN A 20 -24.17 40.58 23.31
C GLN A 20 -23.17 40.77 24.47
N ALA A 21 -23.28 39.96 25.51
CA ALA A 21 -22.31 39.99 26.61
C ALA A 21 -20.90 39.56 26.15
N MET A 22 -20.83 38.57 25.27
CA MET A 22 -19.56 38.10 24.67
C MET A 22 -18.93 39.14 23.75
N GLU A 23 -19.73 39.95 23.06
CA GLU A 23 -19.23 41.08 22.28
C GLU A 23 -18.41 42.05 23.13
N ALA A 24 -18.94 42.46 24.26
CA ALA A 24 -18.24 43.33 25.20
C ALA A 24 -16.95 42.70 25.77
N ILE A 25 -16.93 41.39 26.00
CA ILE A 25 -15.74 40.63 26.42
C ILE A 25 -14.67 40.62 25.31
N MET A 26 -15.06 40.41 24.08
CA MET A 26 -14.16 40.48 22.92
C MET A 26 -13.65 41.90 22.70
N ASP A 27 -14.45 42.93 22.90
CA ASP A 27 -14.02 44.35 22.84
C ASP A 27 -12.99 44.70 23.91
N ALA A 28 -13.08 44.02 25.07
CA ALA A 28 -12.08 44.12 26.15
C ALA A 28 -10.79 43.36 25.80
N GLY A 29 -10.66 42.69 24.65
CA GLY A 29 -9.45 42.03 24.19
C GLY A 29 -9.41 40.49 24.36
N ALA A 30 -10.52 39.84 24.70
CA ALA A 30 -10.57 38.39 24.73
C ALA A 30 -10.50 37.84 23.30
N THR A 31 -9.53 36.91 23.08
CA THR A 31 -9.29 36.26 21.77
C THR A 31 -9.88 34.84 21.69
N VAL A 32 -10.22 34.25 22.82
CA VAL A 32 -10.90 32.96 22.93
C VAL A 32 -12.13 33.15 23.79
N VAL A 33 -13.30 32.86 23.24
CA VAL A 33 -14.59 33.00 23.92
C VAL A 33 -15.39 31.72 23.77
N GLY A 34 -16.19 31.40 24.76
CA GLY A 34 -17.01 30.20 24.76
C GLY A 34 -18.03 30.22 25.88
N GLY A 35 -18.77 29.16 26.00
CA GLY A 35 -19.79 28.99 27.05
C GLY A 35 -19.41 27.96 28.11
N CYS A 36 -20.12 27.99 29.22
CA CYS A 36 -19.99 27.06 30.35
C CYS A 36 -21.36 26.58 30.78
N CYS A 37 -21.62 26.52 32.07
CA CYS A 37 -22.87 26.01 32.68
C CYS A 37 -24.10 26.78 32.16
N GLY A 38 -25.09 26.06 31.65
CA GLY A 38 -26.33 26.61 31.09
C GLY A 38 -26.22 27.09 29.63
N THR A 39 -25.05 27.01 28.99
CA THR A 39 -24.87 27.30 27.56
C THR A 39 -25.37 26.15 26.71
N THR A 40 -26.30 26.42 25.81
CA THR A 40 -26.86 25.46 24.84
C THR A 40 -26.22 25.63 23.46
N PRO A 41 -26.46 24.72 22.52
CA PRO A 41 -26.03 24.88 21.12
C PRO A 41 -26.48 26.21 20.49
N ASP A 42 -27.68 26.71 20.84
CA ASP A 42 -28.20 27.98 20.33
C ASP A 42 -27.38 29.20 20.79
N HIS A 43 -26.89 29.18 22.04
CA HIS A 43 -25.97 30.20 22.55
C HIS A 43 -24.66 30.22 21.74
N ILE A 44 -24.12 29.04 21.45
CA ILE A 44 -22.88 28.93 20.64
C ILE A 44 -23.14 29.34 19.18
N ALA A 45 -24.29 29.02 18.61
CA ALA A 45 -24.69 29.46 17.28
C ALA A 45 -24.81 30.98 17.20
N ALA A 46 -25.42 31.62 18.18
CA ALA A 46 -25.50 33.08 18.26
C ALA A 46 -24.13 33.74 18.43
N LEU A 47 -23.26 33.19 19.25
CA LEU A 47 -21.87 33.61 19.41
C LEU A 47 -21.08 33.47 18.09
N ARG A 48 -21.24 32.34 17.40
CA ARG A 48 -20.59 32.09 16.12
C ARG A 48 -21.02 33.10 15.05
N ALA A 49 -22.33 33.39 14.94
CA ALA A 49 -22.87 34.38 14.04
C ALA A 49 -22.27 35.76 14.30
N LEU A 50 -22.08 36.14 15.57
CA LEU A 50 -21.42 37.38 15.94
C LEU A 50 -19.95 37.42 15.53
N ILE A 51 -19.21 36.34 15.72
CA ILE A 51 -17.79 36.24 15.35
C ILE A 51 -17.61 36.34 13.83
N ASP A 52 -18.48 35.69 13.05
CA ASP A 52 -18.38 35.63 11.59
C ASP A 52 -18.57 36.99 10.91
N VAL A 53 -19.34 37.90 11.52
CA VAL A 53 -19.53 39.25 11.01
C VAL A 53 -18.53 40.27 11.55
N ARG A 54 -17.70 39.86 12.52
CA ARG A 54 -16.76 40.75 13.18
C ARG A 54 -15.46 40.84 12.40
N PRO A 55 -14.93 42.01 12.10
CA PRO A 55 -13.63 42.15 11.45
C PRO A 55 -12.54 41.58 12.37
N LEU A 56 -11.71 40.68 11.83
CA LEU A 56 -10.55 40.19 12.55
C LEU A 56 -9.62 41.36 12.91
N PRO A 57 -9.05 41.45 14.11
CA PRO A 57 -8.11 42.50 14.48
C PRO A 57 -6.94 42.46 13.49
N ALA A 58 -6.63 43.66 12.92
CA ALA A 58 -5.52 43.80 12.00
C ALA A 58 -4.22 43.34 12.67
N VAL A 59 -3.59 42.32 12.12
CA VAL A 59 -2.27 41.85 12.58
C VAL A 59 -1.26 42.97 12.25
N ALA A 60 -0.80 43.69 13.26
CA ALA A 60 0.24 44.66 13.10
C ALA A 60 1.53 43.96 12.63
N SER A 61 1.99 44.29 11.43
CA SER A 61 3.25 43.78 10.92
C SER A 61 4.42 44.30 11.77
N VAL A 62 5.01 43.45 12.60
CA VAL A 62 6.24 43.77 13.29
C VAL A 62 7.40 43.57 12.30
N SER A 63 8.01 44.71 11.89
CA SER A 63 9.25 44.68 11.15
C SER A 63 10.36 44.11 12.04
N VAL A 64 10.84 42.92 11.68
CA VAL A 64 12.05 42.35 12.27
C VAL A 64 13.26 43.14 11.73
N PRO A 65 14.17 43.68 12.56
CA PRO A 65 15.40 44.30 12.06
C PRO A 65 16.22 43.21 11.33
N ALA A 66 16.59 43.55 10.09
CA ALA A 66 17.38 42.68 9.24
C ALA A 66 18.80 42.50 9.87
N HIS A 67 19.09 41.29 10.29
CA HIS A 67 20.50 40.89 10.47
C HIS A 67 21.12 40.78 9.09
N THR A 68 22.16 41.53 8.89
CA THR A 68 23.01 41.63 7.71
C THR A 68 23.34 40.25 7.14
N SER A 69 22.77 39.94 5.97
CA SER A 69 23.13 38.79 5.14
C SER A 69 24.04 39.25 4.00
N VAL A 70 25.06 38.48 3.79
CA VAL A 70 26.00 38.55 2.67
C VAL A 70 25.23 38.35 1.36
N ALA A 71 25.45 39.27 0.43
CA ALA A 71 24.78 39.30 -0.87
C ALA A 71 25.12 38.09 -1.73
N SER A 72 24.10 37.44 -2.25
CA SER A 72 24.17 36.63 -3.46
C SER A 72 23.10 37.12 -4.42
N SER A 73 23.53 37.58 -5.57
CA SER A 73 22.75 38.14 -6.65
C SER A 73 21.96 37.03 -7.38
N ALA A 74 20.65 37.10 -7.38
CA ALA A 74 19.81 36.45 -8.37
C ALA A 74 18.62 37.32 -8.75
N THR A 75 18.44 37.45 -10.02
CA THR A 75 17.56 38.32 -10.79
C THR A 75 16.08 38.06 -10.50
N ALA A 76 15.35 39.09 -10.18
CA ALA A 76 13.91 39.06 -9.99
C ALA A 76 13.16 38.88 -11.32
N VAL A 77 12.24 37.92 -11.41
CA VAL A 77 11.18 37.87 -12.38
C VAL A 77 9.86 38.11 -11.63
N SER A 78 9.22 39.22 -11.96
CA SER A 78 7.94 39.62 -11.43
C SER A 78 6.81 38.79 -12.02
N ALA A 79 6.01 38.15 -11.18
CA ALA A 79 4.68 37.68 -11.55
C ALA A 79 3.68 38.30 -10.56
N GLY A 80 2.86 39.23 -11.08
CA GLY A 80 1.78 39.83 -10.33
C GLY A 80 0.57 38.90 -10.25
N SER A 81 0.04 38.74 -9.05
CA SER A 81 -1.36 38.38 -8.85
C SER A 81 -1.94 39.31 -7.78
N ALA A 82 -2.92 40.06 -8.18
CA ALA A 82 -3.64 41.00 -7.33
C ALA A 82 -4.64 40.26 -6.45
N SER A 83 -4.39 40.20 -5.16
CA SER A 83 -5.43 39.96 -4.17
C SER A 83 -5.79 41.34 -3.56
N SER A 84 -7.03 41.71 -3.68
CA SER A 84 -7.59 42.97 -3.18
C SER A 84 -7.53 43.01 -1.65
N ARG A 85 -6.58 43.76 -1.10
CA ARG A 85 -6.60 44.13 0.32
C ARG A 85 -7.40 45.46 0.43
N VAL A 86 -8.50 45.40 1.14
CA VAL A 86 -9.24 46.57 1.55
C VAL A 86 -8.44 47.29 2.64
N ALA A 87 -8.04 48.57 2.38
CA ALA A 87 -7.38 49.40 3.36
C ALA A 87 -8.42 49.97 4.36
N TRP A 88 -8.17 49.75 5.63
CA TRP A 88 -8.94 50.33 6.74
C TRP A 88 -8.22 51.57 7.27
N GLY A 89 -8.99 52.65 7.42
CA GLY A 89 -8.51 53.92 7.90
C GLY A 89 -8.21 53.95 9.39
N GLU A 90 -7.28 54.84 9.74
CA GLU A 90 -6.82 55.11 11.09
C GLU A 90 -7.97 55.53 12.02
N GLN A 91 -8.10 54.82 13.16
CA GLN A 91 -8.87 55.30 14.30
C GLN A 91 -7.96 55.44 15.52
N SER A 92 -8.15 56.56 16.22
CA SER A 92 -7.38 57.06 17.35
C SER A 92 -7.37 56.14 18.58
N GLU A 93 -6.18 56.01 19.19
CA GLU A 93 -5.92 55.21 20.42
C GLU A 93 -6.73 55.74 21.63
N PRO A 94 -7.30 54.84 22.48
CA PRO A 94 -7.75 55.21 23.81
C PRO A 94 -6.56 55.24 24.78
N LYS A 95 -6.35 56.41 25.42
CA LYS A 95 -5.33 56.60 26.43
C LYS A 95 -5.71 55.90 27.74
N GLY A 96 -4.85 55.01 28.22
CA GLY A 96 -4.69 54.67 29.62
C GLY A 96 -5.11 53.32 30.07
N LEU A 97 -4.42 52.26 29.66
CA LEU A 97 -4.20 51.05 30.44
C LEU A 97 -2.77 50.58 30.14
N SER A 98 -1.94 50.43 31.16
CA SER A 98 -0.56 49.97 31.05
C SER A 98 -0.52 48.61 30.37
N ALA A 99 0.17 48.54 29.26
CA ALA A 99 0.26 47.42 28.38
C ALA A 99 0.69 46.14 29.11
N PHE A 100 -0.22 45.23 29.39
CA PHE A 100 0.12 43.82 29.36
C PHE A 100 0.40 43.51 27.88
N SER A 101 1.67 43.43 27.54
CA SER A 101 2.11 42.95 26.23
C SER A 101 1.72 41.46 26.13
N VAL A 102 0.53 41.18 25.65
CA VAL A 102 0.17 39.83 25.18
C VAL A 102 1.10 39.59 24.00
N PRO A 103 1.92 38.53 24.00
CA PRO A 103 2.70 38.19 22.83
C PRO A 103 1.73 38.11 21.64
N ASN A 104 2.05 38.84 20.54
CA ASN A 104 1.29 38.75 19.31
C ASN A 104 1.15 37.27 18.92
N LEU A 105 0.03 36.69 19.21
CA LEU A 105 -0.34 35.39 18.68
C LEU A 105 -0.49 35.55 17.16
N ARG A 106 0.62 35.38 16.45
CA ARG A 106 0.55 35.22 15.00
C ARG A 106 -0.21 33.95 14.74
N TYR A 107 -1.34 33.99 14.06
CA TYR A 107 -1.91 32.83 13.43
C TYR A 107 -0.88 32.32 12.42
N CYS A 108 -0.15 31.28 12.78
CA CYS A 108 0.67 30.53 11.85
C CYS A 108 -0.20 29.38 11.40
N PRO A 109 -0.57 29.31 10.10
CA PRO A 109 -1.21 28.12 9.56
C PRO A 109 -0.36 26.89 9.89
N ALA A 110 -0.95 25.91 10.48
CA ALA A 110 -0.24 24.71 10.89
C ALA A 110 -1.14 23.49 10.74
N PHE A 111 -0.64 22.43 10.12
CA PHE A 111 -1.26 21.13 10.27
C PHE A 111 -1.18 20.71 11.73
N ALA A 112 -2.31 20.45 12.35
CA ALA A 112 -2.35 20.09 13.77
C ALA A 112 -3.36 18.99 14.03
N VAL A 113 -2.89 17.96 14.74
CA VAL A 113 -3.69 16.85 15.26
C VAL A 113 -3.65 16.91 16.78
N THR A 114 -4.80 16.80 17.45
CA THR A 114 -4.86 16.92 18.92
C THR A 114 -5.63 15.78 19.53
N SER A 115 -5.21 15.38 20.74
CA SER A 115 -6.04 14.66 21.70
C SER A 115 -6.57 15.64 22.75
N ALA A 116 -7.25 15.14 23.78
CA ALA A 116 -7.61 15.94 24.96
C ALA A 116 -6.39 16.42 25.79
N GLN A 117 -5.22 15.82 25.58
CA GLN A 117 -4.03 16.00 26.42
C GLN A 117 -2.81 16.49 25.67
N GLN A 118 -2.71 16.24 24.38
CA GLN A 118 -1.51 16.50 23.56
C GLN A 118 -1.88 17.07 22.19
N MET A 119 -1.03 17.94 21.69
CA MET A 119 -1.08 18.47 20.32
C MET A 119 0.20 18.12 19.58
N VAL A 120 0.04 17.60 18.37
CA VAL A 120 1.12 17.45 17.39
C VAL A 120 0.87 18.49 16.32
N SER A 121 1.78 19.46 16.22
CA SER A 121 1.69 20.57 15.27
C SER A 121 2.88 20.57 14.31
N LEU A 122 2.59 20.77 13.04
CA LEU A 122 3.57 20.93 11.96
C LEU A 122 3.38 22.32 11.34
N PRO A 123 4.05 23.34 11.88
CA PRO A 123 3.92 24.73 11.39
C PRO A 123 4.40 24.86 9.96
N GLU A 124 3.78 25.78 9.19
CA GLU A 124 4.20 26.07 7.84
C GLU A 124 5.65 26.60 7.82
N GLY A 125 6.44 26.11 6.84
CA GLY A 125 7.84 26.49 6.68
C GLY A 125 8.82 25.81 7.63
N GLU A 126 8.34 25.00 8.59
CA GLU A 126 9.19 24.17 9.44
C GLU A 126 9.25 22.72 8.91
N ALA A 127 10.47 22.23 8.74
CA ALA A 127 10.73 20.84 8.42
C ALA A 127 10.67 20.00 9.71
N ARG A 128 9.48 19.55 10.09
CA ARG A 128 9.25 18.78 11.31
C ARG A 128 8.67 17.40 10.97
N ILE A 129 9.21 16.37 11.62
CA ILE A 129 8.77 14.98 11.46
C ILE A 129 7.86 14.59 12.62
N ALA A 130 6.69 14.03 12.31
CA ALA A 130 5.81 13.38 13.27
C ALA A 130 5.59 11.91 12.88
N VAL A 131 5.94 10.99 13.76
CA VAL A 131 5.85 9.54 13.53
C VAL A 131 4.43 9.05 13.79
N ILE A 132 3.82 8.41 12.80
CA ILE A 132 2.52 7.72 12.93
C ILE A 132 2.78 6.23 13.18
N GLY A 133 2.31 5.70 14.29
CA GLY A 133 2.51 4.31 14.69
C GLY A 133 1.51 3.37 14.04
N GLU A 134 1.94 2.36 13.28
CA GLU A 134 1.14 1.47 12.42
C GLU A 134 0.65 0.18 13.10
N ARG A 135 0.86 0.00 14.40
CA ARG A 135 0.68 -1.34 14.99
C ARG A 135 -0.77 -1.73 15.27
N ILE A 136 -1.67 -0.76 15.38
CA ILE A 136 -3.10 -1.03 15.55
C ILE A 136 -3.78 -1.06 14.17
N ASN A 137 -3.41 -2.06 13.38
CA ASN A 137 -3.99 -2.38 12.09
C ASN A 137 -3.97 -3.91 11.93
N PRO A 138 -5.12 -4.60 11.74
CA PRO A 138 -5.23 -6.06 11.73
C PRO A 138 -4.61 -6.73 10.51
N THR A 139 -4.26 -5.97 9.46
CA THR A 139 -3.68 -6.51 8.24
C THR A 139 -2.38 -7.28 8.54
N GLY A 140 -2.37 -8.58 8.24
CA GLY A 140 -1.23 -9.46 8.50
C GLY A 140 -0.93 -9.78 9.97
N LYS A 141 -1.72 -9.30 10.93
CA LYS A 141 -1.48 -9.47 12.38
C LYS A 141 -2.53 -10.37 13.04
N LYS A 142 -2.31 -11.69 13.01
CA LYS A 142 -3.25 -12.69 13.55
C LYS A 142 -3.66 -12.45 15.00
N LYS A 143 -2.73 -12.02 15.87
CA LYS A 143 -3.03 -11.74 17.30
C LYS A 143 -3.95 -10.55 17.46
N LEU A 144 -3.75 -9.46 16.72
CA LEU A 144 -4.60 -8.29 16.77
C LEU A 144 -5.99 -8.60 16.21
N LYS A 145 -6.07 -9.36 15.09
CA LYS A 145 -7.35 -9.81 14.54
C LYS A 145 -8.15 -10.62 15.59
N ALA A 146 -7.51 -11.56 16.27
CA ALA A 146 -8.15 -12.34 17.33
C ALA A 146 -8.60 -11.47 18.53
N ALA A 147 -7.82 -10.48 18.93
CA ALA A 147 -8.19 -9.54 19.98
C ALA A 147 -9.43 -8.72 19.59
N LEU A 148 -9.49 -8.19 18.37
CA LEU A 148 -10.65 -7.46 17.86
C LEU A 148 -11.90 -8.34 17.82
N GLN A 149 -11.78 -9.59 17.35
CA GLN A 149 -12.89 -10.56 17.33
C GLN A 149 -13.39 -10.93 18.74
N ALA A 150 -12.48 -10.97 19.73
CA ALA A 150 -12.81 -11.24 21.12
C ALA A 150 -13.30 -9.98 21.89
N GLY A 151 -13.22 -8.78 21.30
CA GLY A 151 -13.49 -7.53 22.00
C GLY A 151 -12.44 -7.19 23.08
N ASP A 152 -11.22 -7.75 22.96
CA ASP A 152 -10.10 -7.52 23.87
C ASP A 152 -9.45 -6.16 23.61
N VAL A 153 -10.04 -5.13 24.20
CA VAL A 153 -9.56 -3.75 24.08
C VAL A 153 -8.25 -3.53 24.83
N ASP A 154 -7.98 -4.29 25.88
CA ASP A 154 -6.75 -4.17 26.69
C ASP A 154 -5.51 -4.50 25.87
N TYR A 155 -5.62 -5.45 24.93
CA TYR A 155 -4.55 -5.74 23.98
C TYR A 155 -4.22 -4.52 23.08
N LEU A 156 -5.24 -3.79 22.59
CA LEU A 156 -5.05 -2.60 21.77
C LEU A 156 -4.42 -1.46 22.56
N VAL A 157 -4.87 -1.28 23.81
CA VAL A 157 -4.30 -0.29 24.76
C VAL A 157 -2.82 -0.61 25.05
N ALA A 158 -2.48 -1.88 25.24
CA ALA A 158 -1.08 -2.30 25.44
C ALA A 158 -0.21 -1.99 24.22
N GLU A 159 -0.72 -2.24 23.01
CA GLU A 159 -0.03 -1.91 21.75
C GLU A 159 0.14 -0.39 21.59
N ALA A 160 -0.89 0.40 21.91
CA ALA A 160 -0.82 1.86 21.89
C ALA A 160 0.23 2.39 22.84
N ALA A 161 0.23 1.93 24.09
CA ALA A 161 1.21 2.31 25.12
C ALA A 161 2.64 1.90 24.74
N ALA A 162 2.81 0.76 24.07
CA ALA A 162 4.12 0.33 23.56
C ALA A 162 4.64 1.28 22.47
N GLN A 163 3.78 1.69 21.53
CA GLN A 163 4.12 2.64 20.47
C GLN A 163 4.43 4.03 21.03
N GLN A 164 3.66 4.49 22.03
CA GLN A 164 3.93 5.74 22.73
C GLN A 164 5.34 5.73 23.35
N ARG A 165 5.67 4.68 24.11
CA ARG A 165 7.01 4.53 24.72
C ARG A 165 8.13 4.45 23.68
N ALA A 166 7.83 3.97 22.50
CA ALA A 166 8.78 3.87 21.39
C ALA A 166 8.92 5.17 20.58
N GLY A 167 8.21 6.26 20.96
CA GLY A 167 8.33 7.57 20.36
C GLY A 167 7.42 7.84 19.17
N ALA A 168 6.27 7.15 19.07
CA ALA A 168 5.20 7.58 18.18
C ALA A 168 4.65 8.94 18.62
N ASP A 169 4.33 9.80 17.67
CA ASP A 169 3.68 11.09 17.89
C ASP A 169 2.16 11.00 17.71
N ILE A 170 1.71 10.15 16.80
CA ILE A 170 0.29 9.88 16.44
C ILE A 170 0.12 8.36 16.36
N LEU A 171 -1.09 7.84 16.64
CA LEU A 171 -1.41 6.43 16.47
C LEU A 171 -2.41 6.22 15.34
N ASP A 172 -2.04 5.41 14.36
CA ASP A 172 -2.95 4.90 13.34
C ASP A 172 -3.81 3.78 13.92
N VAL A 173 -5.14 3.90 13.76
CA VAL A 173 -6.13 2.99 14.35
C VAL A 173 -7.07 2.47 13.30
N ASN A 174 -6.84 1.22 12.88
CA ASN A 174 -7.71 0.46 12.00
C ASN A 174 -8.26 -0.75 12.74
N VAL A 175 -9.56 -0.96 12.66
CA VAL A 175 -10.26 -2.09 13.29
C VAL A 175 -11.06 -2.92 12.28
N GLY A 176 -10.85 -2.67 10.98
CA GLY A 176 -11.54 -3.35 9.89
C GLY A 176 -11.26 -4.85 9.90
N VAL A 177 -12.18 -5.63 10.46
CA VAL A 177 -12.18 -7.09 10.45
C VAL A 177 -13.50 -7.55 9.88
N PRO A 178 -13.50 -8.40 8.84
CA PRO A 178 -14.73 -8.91 8.24
C PRO A 178 -15.67 -9.54 9.27
N GLY A 179 -16.96 -9.22 9.15
CA GLY A 179 -18.00 -9.74 10.04
C GLY A 179 -18.15 -9.01 11.38
N LEU A 180 -17.39 -7.94 11.63
CA LEU A 180 -17.58 -7.08 12.79
C LEU A 180 -18.27 -5.76 12.40
N ASP A 181 -19.01 -5.18 13.34
CA ASP A 181 -19.58 -3.82 13.21
C ASP A 181 -18.46 -2.79 13.37
N GLU A 182 -17.86 -2.38 12.25
CA GLU A 182 -16.72 -1.48 12.22
C GLU A 182 -17.04 -0.09 12.83
N PRO A 183 -18.17 0.56 12.52
CA PRO A 183 -18.57 1.82 13.15
C PRO A 183 -18.63 1.75 14.69
N ALA A 184 -19.28 0.72 15.23
CA ALA A 184 -19.37 0.53 16.67
C ALA A 184 -18.01 0.24 17.29
N LEU A 185 -17.23 -0.63 16.67
CA LEU A 185 -15.92 -1.07 17.15
C LEU A 185 -14.89 0.06 17.12
N LEU A 186 -14.79 0.81 16.01
CA LEU A 186 -13.86 1.94 15.90
C LEU A 186 -14.18 3.02 16.94
N SER A 187 -15.47 3.33 17.15
CA SER A 187 -15.90 4.26 18.20
C SER A 187 -15.55 3.78 19.61
N GLN A 188 -15.72 2.48 19.89
CA GLN A 188 -15.35 1.88 21.17
C GLN A 188 -13.85 1.94 21.42
N VAL A 189 -13.04 1.52 20.45
CA VAL A 189 -11.57 1.52 20.53
C VAL A 189 -11.05 2.95 20.66
N THR A 190 -11.60 3.90 19.92
CA THR A 190 -11.27 5.32 20.01
C THR A 190 -11.45 5.83 21.45
N ARG A 191 -12.57 5.54 22.10
CA ARG A 191 -12.82 5.95 23.50
C ARG A 191 -11.82 5.32 24.48
N ALA A 192 -11.54 4.03 24.31
CA ALA A 192 -10.62 3.32 25.20
C ALA A 192 -9.18 3.84 25.07
N LEU A 193 -8.71 4.09 23.84
CA LEU A 193 -7.39 4.65 23.61
C LEU A 193 -7.24 6.06 24.19
N GLN A 194 -8.23 6.94 23.99
CA GLN A 194 -8.20 8.30 24.53
C GLN A 194 -8.20 8.35 26.06
N ALA A 195 -8.79 7.34 26.71
CA ALA A 195 -8.80 7.25 28.16
C ALA A 195 -7.45 6.83 28.76
N THR A 196 -6.56 6.24 27.94
CA THR A 196 -5.34 5.57 28.42
C THR A 196 -4.05 6.14 27.86
N VAL A 197 -4.04 6.66 26.62
CA VAL A 197 -2.85 7.25 25.99
C VAL A 197 -3.11 8.71 25.60
N PRO A 198 -2.13 9.61 25.81
CA PRO A 198 -2.27 11.03 25.49
C PRO A 198 -2.13 11.33 23.99
N LEU A 199 -1.66 10.38 23.17
CA LEU A 199 -1.35 10.60 21.76
C LEU A 199 -2.62 10.89 20.94
N PRO A 200 -2.56 11.82 19.97
CA PRO A 200 -3.59 11.96 18.96
C PRO A 200 -3.77 10.69 18.12
N LEU A 201 -4.97 10.49 17.58
CA LEU A 201 -5.31 9.34 16.75
C LEU A 201 -5.50 9.72 15.29
N GLN A 202 -5.05 8.85 14.42
CA GLN A 202 -5.42 8.76 13.01
C GLN A 202 -6.49 7.66 12.89
N LEU A 203 -7.69 8.04 12.45
CA LEU A 203 -8.83 7.15 12.27
C LEU A 203 -8.73 6.54 10.87
N ASP A 204 -8.36 5.26 10.80
CA ASP A 204 -8.10 4.56 9.53
C ASP A 204 -9.27 3.63 9.19
N SER A 205 -10.08 4.07 8.22
CA SER A 205 -11.19 3.28 7.69
C SER A 205 -11.56 3.74 6.27
N SER A 206 -12.05 2.81 5.46
CA SER A 206 -12.69 3.10 4.18
C SER A 206 -14.21 3.32 4.29
N ASP A 207 -14.80 3.04 5.46
CA ASP A 207 -16.22 3.24 5.73
C ASP A 207 -16.50 4.64 6.32
N PRO A 208 -17.19 5.54 5.58
CA PRO A 208 -17.53 6.86 6.10
C PRO A 208 -18.36 6.83 7.40
N ALA A 209 -19.17 5.77 7.61
CA ALA A 209 -19.96 5.62 8.84
C ALA A 209 -19.06 5.28 10.05
N ALA A 210 -18.02 4.48 9.84
CA ALA A 210 -17.02 4.18 10.87
C ALA A 210 -16.21 5.43 11.23
N ILE A 211 -15.76 6.19 10.23
CA ILE A 211 -15.07 7.47 10.41
C ILE A 211 -15.97 8.44 11.22
N GLU A 212 -17.23 8.59 10.82
CA GLU A 212 -18.17 9.50 11.50
C GLU A 212 -18.41 9.08 12.97
N ALA A 213 -18.65 7.79 13.22
CA ALA A 213 -18.86 7.27 14.56
C ALA A 213 -17.66 7.50 15.48
N ALA A 214 -16.44 7.30 14.97
CA ALA A 214 -15.20 7.52 15.70
C ALA A 214 -14.92 9.02 15.92
N ALA A 215 -15.04 9.84 14.88
CA ALA A 215 -14.83 11.29 14.96
C ALA A 215 -15.79 11.95 15.96
N ARG A 216 -17.04 11.51 16.00
CA ARG A 216 -18.04 11.96 16.97
C ARG A 216 -17.68 11.59 18.42
N ALA A 217 -16.99 10.46 18.62
CA ALA A 217 -16.56 9.99 19.94
C ALA A 217 -15.23 10.60 20.40
N TYR A 218 -14.53 11.28 19.50
CA TYR A 218 -13.18 11.77 19.71
C TYR A 218 -13.15 13.10 20.46
N ALA A 219 -12.35 13.20 21.50
CA ALA A 219 -12.10 14.44 22.24
C ALA A 219 -10.80 15.09 21.77
N GLY A 220 -10.92 16.01 20.83
CA GLY A 220 -9.78 16.67 20.18
C GLY A 220 -10.02 16.80 18.67
N ARG A 221 -8.92 16.88 17.93
CA ARG A 221 -8.93 16.98 16.47
C ARG A 221 -8.22 15.76 15.88
N PRO A 222 -8.93 14.72 15.43
CA PRO A 222 -8.33 13.54 14.87
C PRO A 222 -7.87 13.78 13.44
N MET A 223 -7.02 12.90 12.94
CA MET A 223 -6.68 12.76 11.53
C MET A 223 -7.52 11.65 10.91
N VAL A 224 -8.06 11.87 9.73
CA VAL A 224 -8.82 10.86 8.98
C VAL A 224 -7.94 10.24 7.91
N ASN A 225 -7.82 8.94 7.89
CA ASN A 225 -7.14 8.14 6.87
C ASN A 225 -8.19 7.21 6.23
N SER A 226 -8.75 7.48 5.04
CA SER A 226 -8.33 8.49 4.09
C SER A 226 -9.45 8.87 3.13
N VAL A 227 -9.20 9.92 2.35
CA VAL A 227 -9.90 10.18 1.09
C VAL A 227 -8.99 9.82 -0.08
N ASN A 228 -9.56 9.69 -1.28
CA ASN A 228 -8.81 9.51 -2.52
C ASN A 228 -9.41 10.35 -3.65
N GLY A 229 -8.81 10.32 -4.85
CA GLY A 229 -9.24 11.13 -5.98
C GLY A 229 -10.55 10.70 -6.65
N LYS A 230 -11.21 9.62 -6.18
CA LYS A 230 -12.51 9.19 -6.74
C LYS A 230 -13.62 10.13 -6.31
N ALA A 231 -14.48 10.50 -7.26
CA ALA A 231 -15.54 11.47 -7.02
C ALA A 231 -16.50 11.06 -5.89
N ASP A 232 -16.90 9.79 -5.85
CA ASP A 232 -17.81 9.25 -4.82
C ASP A 232 -17.19 9.25 -3.43
N ASN A 233 -15.89 8.93 -3.33
CA ASN A 233 -15.18 8.92 -2.06
C ASN A 233 -15.04 10.34 -1.49
N LEU A 234 -14.66 11.31 -2.32
CA LEU A 234 -14.59 12.73 -1.94
C LEU A 234 -15.95 13.23 -1.47
N ALA A 235 -17.03 12.89 -2.19
CA ALA A 235 -18.39 13.33 -1.86
C ALA A 235 -18.93 12.74 -0.54
N THR A 236 -18.44 11.57 -0.11
CA THR A 236 -18.93 10.88 1.09
C THR A 236 -18.10 11.17 2.33
N VAL A 237 -16.77 11.27 2.23
CA VAL A 237 -15.87 11.42 3.39
C VAL A 237 -15.61 12.89 3.73
N LEU A 238 -15.38 13.77 2.75
CA LEU A 238 -15.07 15.19 3.04
C LEU A 238 -16.15 15.93 3.84
N PRO A 239 -17.47 15.69 3.66
CA PRO A 239 -18.49 16.28 4.53
C PRO A 239 -18.35 15.86 6.00
N VAL A 240 -17.90 14.63 6.29
CA VAL A 240 -17.62 14.16 7.64
C VAL A 240 -16.41 14.89 8.22
N VAL A 241 -15.31 14.95 7.45
CA VAL A 241 -14.08 15.67 7.84
C VAL A 241 -14.39 17.14 8.19
N ALA A 242 -15.14 17.82 7.33
CA ALA A 242 -15.54 19.22 7.54
C ALA A 242 -16.43 19.39 8.77
N ARG A 243 -17.42 18.51 8.97
CA ARG A 243 -18.36 18.55 10.09
C ARG A 243 -17.66 18.46 11.43
N TYR A 244 -16.67 17.57 11.55
CA TYR A 244 -15.98 17.33 12.83
C TYR A 244 -14.66 18.11 12.95
N GLY A 245 -14.30 18.91 11.94
CA GLY A 245 -13.06 19.70 11.93
C GLY A 245 -11.79 18.88 11.97
N CYS A 246 -11.82 17.68 11.39
CA CYS A 246 -10.67 16.77 11.33
C CYS A 246 -9.60 17.28 10.34
N THR A 247 -8.37 16.80 10.49
CA THR A 247 -7.41 16.78 9.39
C THR A 247 -7.61 15.54 8.53
N VAL A 248 -7.12 15.53 7.29
CA VAL A 248 -7.38 14.43 6.36
C VAL A 248 -6.16 14.04 5.54
N VAL A 249 -5.96 12.74 5.34
CA VAL A 249 -5.01 12.15 4.40
C VAL A 249 -5.69 11.96 3.06
N GLY A 250 -5.08 12.45 1.98
CA GLY A 250 -5.50 12.23 0.61
C GLY A 250 -4.56 11.25 -0.11
N LEU A 251 -5.10 10.13 -0.57
CA LEU A 251 -4.36 9.13 -1.34
C LEU A 251 -4.33 9.50 -2.82
N THR A 252 -3.15 9.49 -3.44
CA THR A 252 -2.98 9.80 -4.87
C THR A 252 -3.37 8.63 -5.77
N LEU A 253 -4.64 8.23 -5.69
CA LEU A 253 -5.29 7.27 -6.58
C LEU A 253 -6.66 7.78 -7.01
N ASP A 254 -7.14 7.32 -8.16
CA ASP A 254 -8.47 7.66 -8.69
C ASP A 254 -9.15 6.43 -9.33
N GLU A 255 -10.12 6.67 -10.20
CA GLU A 255 -10.87 5.62 -10.91
C GLU A 255 -9.97 4.72 -11.76
N ASN A 256 -8.81 5.23 -12.20
CA ASN A 256 -7.82 4.50 -12.98
C ASN A 256 -6.76 3.80 -12.11
N GLY A 257 -6.88 3.91 -10.79
CA GLY A 257 -5.96 3.34 -9.81
C GLY A 257 -4.81 4.27 -9.44
N ILE A 258 -3.65 3.71 -9.09
CA ILE A 258 -2.45 4.47 -8.69
C ILE A 258 -1.62 4.80 -9.93
N PRO A 259 -1.40 6.10 -10.24
CA PRO A 259 -0.61 6.47 -11.41
C PRO A 259 0.87 6.11 -11.23
N PRO A 260 1.58 5.76 -12.32
CA PRO A 260 3.00 5.43 -12.25
C PRO A 260 3.91 6.65 -12.10
N THR A 261 3.51 7.83 -12.57
CA THR A 261 4.37 9.04 -12.61
C THR A 261 4.08 10.02 -11.47
N ALA A 262 5.09 10.80 -11.11
CA ALA A 262 4.98 11.83 -10.07
C ALA A 262 4.01 12.95 -10.45
N GLU A 263 3.96 13.35 -11.72
CA GLU A 263 3.09 14.39 -12.23
C GLU A 263 1.62 13.99 -12.16
N GLU A 264 1.30 12.76 -12.53
CA GLU A 264 -0.08 12.25 -12.43
C GLU A 264 -0.53 12.14 -10.98
N ARG A 265 0.35 11.69 -10.06
CA ARG A 265 0.09 11.68 -8.62
C ARG A 265 -0.15 13.11 -8.09
N LEU A 266 0.63 14.09 -8.54
CA LEU A 266 0.42 15.50 -8.21
C LEU A 266 -0.95 16.00 -8.70
N ALA A 267 -1.36 15.66 -9.92
CA ALA A 267 -2.66 16.08 -10.45
C ALA A 267 -3.85 15.55 -9.63
N ILE A 268 -3.74 14.32 -9.11
CA ILE A 268 -4.73 13.78 -8.18
C ILE A 268 -4.69 14.51 -6.84
N ALA A 269 -3.50 14.80 -6.31
CA ALA A 269 -3.33 15.56 -5.07
C ALA A 269 -3.95 16.96 -5.19
N GLU A 270 -3.75 17.67 -6.32
CA GLU A 270 -4.38 18.95 -6.62
C GLU A 270 -5.92 18.86 -6.59
N ARG A 271 -6.48 17.80 -7.18
CA ARG A 271 -7.93 17.55 -7.18
C ARG A 271 -8.45 17.33 -5.75
N ILE A 272 -7.75 16.54 -4.93
CA ILE A 272 -8.14 16.29 -3.54
C ILE A 272 -8.10 17.57 -2.71
N VAL A 273 -7.03 18.37 -2.82
CA VAL A 273 -6.89 19.62 -2.08
C VAL A 273 -7.99 20.61 -2.49
N ALA A 274 -8.26 20.77 -3.79
CA ALA A 274 -9.32 21.64 -4.29
C ALA A 274 -10.71 21.19 -3.81
N ALA A 275 -10.97 19.87 -3.76
CA ALA A 275 -12.22 19.33 -3.24
C ALA A 275 -12.35 19.58 -1.73
N ALA A 276 -11.29 19.42 -0.95
CA ALA A 276 -11.26 19.72 0.48
C ALA A 276 -11.57 21.21 0.73
N GLU A 277 -10.90 22.13 0.01
CA GLU A 277 -11.15 23.57 0.10
C GLU A 277 -12.61 23.92 -0.26
N ALA A 278 -13.20 23.26 -1.27
CA ALA A 278 -14.61 23.45 -1.64
C ALA A 278 -15.58 23.00 -0.53
N HIS A 279 -15.19 22.07 0.35
CA HIS A 279 -15.95 21.66 1.53
C HIS A 279 -15.63 22.50 2.79
N GLY A 280 -14.81 23.55 2.66
CA GLY A 280 -14.42 24.42 3.76
C GLY A 280 -13.30 23.86 4.66
N ILE A 281 -12.60 22.84 4.22
CA ILE A 281 -11.43 22.28 4.90
C ILE A 281 -10.20 23.09 4.43
N PRO A 282 -9.50 23.79 5.35
CA PRO A 282 -8.32 24.55 4.98
C PRO A 282 -7.22 23.66 4.40
N ARG A 283 -6.44 24.21 3.48
CA ARG A 283 -5.33 23.51 2.82
C ARG A 283 -4.31 22.93 3.82
N GLU A 284 -4.01 23.67 4.86
CA GLU A 284 -3.12 23.27 5.94
C GLU A 284 -3.60 22.03 6.72
N ASP A 285 -4.87 21.67 6.58
CA ASP A 285 -5.46 20.49 7.23
C ASP A 285 -5.44 19.24 6.35
N VAL A 286 -4.90 19.36 5.14
CA VAL A 286 -4.76 18.25 4.20
C VAL A 286 -3.31 17.74 4.19
N ALA A 287 -3.15 16.44 4.30
CA ALA A 287 -1.87 15.76 4.06
C ALA A 287 -2.02 14.80 2.89
N ILE A 288 -0.99 14.66 2.06
CA ILE A 288 -1.05 13.80 0.86
C ILE A 288 -0.16 12.58 1.05
N ASP A 289 -0.72 11.39 0.82
CA ASP A 289 0.01 10.14 0.66
C ASP A 289 0.21 9.86 -0.84
N CYS A 290 1.47 9.90 -1.26
CA CYS A 290 1.86 9.60 -2.65
C CYS A 290 1.85 8.10 -2.96
N LEU A 291 1.43 7.25 -2.04
CA LEU A 291 1.29 5.79 -2.16
C LEU A 291 2.57 5.04 -2.52
N VAL A 292 3.07 4.29 -1.55
CA VAL A 292 4.31 3.51 -1.71
C VAL A 292 4.00 2.15 -2.33
N MET A 293 4.56 1.92 -3.53
CA MET A 293 4.51 0.63 -4.21
C MET A 293 5.69 -0.26 -3.78
N ALA A 294 5.48 -1.59 -3.87
CA ALA A 294 6.53 -2.54 -3.51
C ALA A 294 7.68 -2.50 -4.52
N ALA A 295 8.90 -2.28 -4.05
CA ALA A 295 10.10 -2.27 -4.91
C ALA A 295 10.36 -3.62 -5.58
N ALA A 296 9.85 -4.71 -5.03
CA ALA A 296 9.98 -6.04 -5.62
C ALA A 296 9.30 -6.16 -6.99
N THR A 297 8.22 -5.41 -7.22
CA THR A 297 7.42 -5.46 -8.45
C THR A 297 7.45 -4.17 -9.25
N ASN A 298 7.70 -3.03 -8.60
CA ASN A 298 7.62 -1.69 -9.18
C ASN A 298 8.89 -0.89 -8.91
N GLN A 299 10.07 -1.46 -9.21
CA GLN A 299 11.36 -0.87 -8.86
C GLN A 299 11.56 0.51 -9.47
N ASP A 300 11.12 0.72 -10.69
CA ASP A 300 11.25 2.00 -11.41
C ASP A 300 10.36 3.10 -10.79
N GLU A 301 9.21 2.73 -10.21
CA GLU A 301 8.29 3.68 -9.58
C GLU A 301 8.79 4.25 -8.25
N VAL A 302 9.75 3.61 -7.57
CA VAL A 302 10.25 4.08 -6.27
C VAL A 302 10.81 5.51 -6.36
N ARG A 303 11.47 5.84 -7.47
CA ARG A 303 11.97 7.20 -7.73
C ARG A 303 10.84 8.18 -7.96
N GLU A 304 9.80 7.75 -8.67
CA GLU A 304 8.61 8.57 -8.95
C GLU A 304 7.83 8.87 -7.65
N ILE A 305 7.76 7.93 -6.70
CA ILE A 305 7.17 8.17 -5.38
C ILE A 305 7.91 9.30 -4.64
N LEU A 306 9.24 9.22 -4.55
CA LEU A 306 10.05 10.26 -3.89
C LEU A 306 9.91 11.62 -4.59
N ARG A 307 9.87 11.61 -5.91
CA ARG A 307 9.69 12.80 -6.72
C ARG A 307 8.28 13.40 -6.54
N ALA A 308 7.24 12.56 -6.42
CA ALA A 308 5.88 13.00 -6.12
C ALA A 308 5.80 13.70 -4.75
N VAL A 309 6.45 13.15 -3.72
CA VAL A 309 6.56 13.80 -2.40
C VAL A 309 7.16 15.21 -2.54
N THR A 310 8.27 15.35 -3.28
CA THR A 310 8.90 16.66 -3.51
C THR A 310 7.95 17.62 -4.25
N LEU A 311 7.30 17.17 -5.33
CA LEU A 311 6.37 17.99 -6.09
C LEU A 311 5.16 18.46 -5.26
N VAL A 312 4.58 17.58 -4.44
CA VAL A 312 3.47 17.93 -3.53
C VAL A 312 3.92 19.01 -2.54
N LYS A 313 5.10 18.90 -1.95
CA LYS A 313 5.65 19.90 -1.05
C LYS A 313 5.86 21.25 -1.73
N GLU A 314 6.49 21.26 -2.90
CA GLU A 314 6.85 22.48 -3.62
C GLU A 314 5.66 23.19 -4.26
N ARG A 315 4.70 22.42 -4.80
CA ARG A 315 3.60 22.97 -5.59
C ARG A 315 2.35 23.27 -4.78
N LEU A 316 2.02 22.39 -3.82
CA LEU A 316 0.80 22.50 -3.02
C LEU A 316 1.07 23.09 -1.63
N GLY A 317 2.29 22.95 -1.09
CA GLY A 317 2.62 23.42 0.26
C GLY A 317 1.93 22.64 1.38
N VAL A 318 1.27 21.52 1.07
CA VAL A 318 0.61 20.66 2.05
C VAL A 318 1.59 19.71 2.71
N ARG A 319 1.14 19.01 3.77
CA ARG A 319 1.94 17.97 4.44
C ARG A 319 1.91 16.67 3.66
N THR A 320 2.93 15.84 3.88
CA THR A 320 3.07 14.55 3.21
C THR A 320 3.10 13.42 4.22
N VAL A 321 2.44 12.32 3.85
CA VAL A 321 2.36 11.07 4.62
C VAL A 321 2.82 9.93 3.71
N LEU A 322 3.44 8.90 4.25
CA LEU A 322 3.73 7.66 3.51
C LEU A 322 3.65 6.43 4.42
N GLY A 323 3.01 5.40 3.93
CA GLY A 323 3.09 4.04 4.47
C GLY A 323 4.42 3.38 4.12
N VAL A 324 5.46 3.62 4.93
CA VAL A 324 6.87 3.25 4.63
C VAL A 324 7.06 1.75 4.43
N SER A 325 6.32 0.93 5.18
CA SER A 325 6.49 -0.54 5.19
C SER A 325 6.14 -1.22 3.86
N ASN A 326 5.41 -0.54 2.97
CA ASN A 326 4.97 -1.08 1.69
C ASN A 326 6.13 -1.28 0.70
N VAL A 327 7.17 -0.41 0.73
CA VAL A 327 8.31 -0.48 -0.21
C VAL A 327 9.01 -1.84 -0.21
N SER A 328 9.07 -2.50 0.94
CA SER A 328 9.79 -3.75 1.13
C SER A 328 8.92 -5.01 1.03
N PHE A 329 7.67 -4.87 0.61
CA PHE A 329 6.80 -6.02 0.49
C PHE A 329 7.39 -7.04 -0.49
N GLY A 330 7.42 -8.35 -0.08
CA GLY A 330 8.01 -9.42 -0.88
C GLY A 330 9.55 -9.50 -0.86
N LEU A 331 10.24 -8.63 -0.09
CA LEU A 331 11.69 -8.65 0.05
C LEU A 331 12.14 -9.18 1.41
N PRO A 332 13.31 -9.83 1.50
CA PRO A 332 13.94 -10.18 2.77
C PRO A 332 14.51 -8.93 3.47
N ALA A 333 14.89 -9.09 4.74
CA ALA A 333 15.50 -8.01 5.53
C ALA A 333 14.74 -6.67 5.45
N ARG A 334 13.40 -6.72 5.45
CA ARG A 334 12.49 -5.58 5.30
C ARG A 334 12.89 -4.35 6.12
N PRO A 335 13.34 -4.45 7.39
CA PRO A 335 13.77 -3.28 8.15
C PRO A 335 14.93 -2.52 7.51
N LEU A 336 15.84 -3.18 6.80
CA LEU A 336 16.95 -2.53 6.10
C LEU A 336 16.44 -1.70 4.91
N VAL A 337 15.57 -2.30 4.08
CA VAL A 337 14.97 -1.61 2.93
C VAL A 337 14.14 -0.42 3.39
N ASN A 338 13.28 -0.62 4.39
CA ASN A 338 12.40 0.43 4.92
C ASN A 338 13.18 1.59 5.54
N SER A 339 14.24 1.33 6.32
CA SER A 339 15.04 2.40 6.94
C SER A 339 15.78 3.23 5.90
N THR A 340 16.29 2.59 4.83
CA THR A 340 16.95 3.27 3.72
C THR A 340 15.95 4.11 2.92
N PHE A 341 14.78 3.56 2.60
CA PHE A 341 13.72 4.29 1.92
C PHE A 341 13.20 5.46 2.76
N LEU A 342 13.03 5.26 4.08
CA LEU A 342 12.61 6.29 5.02
C LEU A 342 13.57 7.49 5.01
N ALA A 343 14.88 7.25 5.03
CA ALA A 343 15.89 8.31 4.95
C ALA A 343 15.80 9.08 3.62
N ALA A 344 15.61 8.36 2.49
CA ALA A 344 15.41 8.98 1.18
C ALA A 344 14.11 9.80 1.12
N ALA A 345 13.02 9.28 1.70
CA ALA A 345 11.72 9.96 1.75
C ALA A 345 11.78 11.25 2.60
N PHE A 346 12.51 11.25 3.71
CA PHE A 346 12.77 12.46 4.47
C PHE A 346 13.53 13.49 3.64
N GLY A 347 14.55 13.06 2.88
CA GLY A 347 15.27 13.93 1.95
C GLY A 347 14.38 14.51 0.85
N ALA A 348 13.32 13.80 0.45
CA ALA A 348 12.31 14.25 -0.50
C ALA A 348 11.25 15.19 0.12
N GLY A 349 11.21 15.32 1.47
CA GLY A 349 10.29 16.22 2.17
C GLY A 349 9.14 15.53 2.89
N LEU A 350 9.26 14.24 3.22
CA LEU A 350 8.26 13.51 4.02
C LEU A 350 8.15 14.10 5.42
N ASP A 351 6.92 14.46 5.83
CA ASP A 351 6.61 14.99 7.16
C ASP A 351 6.17 13.88 8.15
N MET A 352 5.31 12.96 7.71
CA MET A 352 4.62 12.02 8.57
C MET A 352 4.76 10.57 8.06
N PRO A 353 5.81 9.84 8.46
CA PRO A 353 5.93 8.42 8.14
C PRO A 353 4.96 7.57 8.97
N ILE A 354 4.19 6.68 8.32
CA ILE A 354 3.45 5.59 8.96
C ILE A 354 4.41 4.40 9.02
N LEU A 355 4.80 4.00 10.25
CA LEU A 355 5.78 2.95 10.47
C LEU A 355 5.63 2.27 11.83
N ASN A 356 6.33 1.15 12.03
CA ASN A 356 6.41 0.48 13.32
C ASN A 356 7.48 1.14 14.22
N PRO A 357 7.10 1.96 15.22
CA PRO A 357 8.07 2.67 16.07
C PRO A 357 8.86 1.75 17.00
N LEU A 358 8.45 0.49 17.19
CA LEU A 358 9.20 -0.48 17.98
C LEU A 358 10.45 -0.99 17.25
N ASN A 359 10.56 -0.78 15.94
CA ASN A 359 11.74 -1.19 15.18
C ASN A 359 12.90 -0.21 15.43
N VAL A 360 14.01 -0.72 15.93
CA VAL A 360 15.20 0.08 16.30
C VAL A 360 15.74 0.86 15.10
N ARG A 361 15.87 0.21 13.91
CA ARG A 361 16.39 0.88 12.70
C ARG A 361 15.55 2.09 12.28
N TYR A 362 14.22 2.03 12.43
CA TYR A 362 13.36 3.15 12.07
C TYR A 362 13.51 4.29 13.08
N ARG A 363 13.59 3.97 14.38
CA ARG A 363 13.86 4.97 15.43
C ARG A 363 15.20 5.66 15.24
N ASP A 364 16.24 4.87 14.92
CA ASP A 364 17.58 5.40 14.67
C ASP A 364 17.57 6.35 13.46
N THR A 365 16.89 5.96 12.37
CA THR A 365 16.73 6.80 11.17
C THR A 365 15.99 8.10 11.50
N VAL A 366 14.88 8.03 12.24
CA VAL A 366 14.08 9.20 12.65
C VAL A 366 14.92 10.12 13.57
N ALA A 367 15.56 9.56 14.61
CA ALA A 367 16.35 10.32 15.57
C ALA A 367 17.53 11.02 14.87
N THR A 368 18.25 10.31 14.00
CA THR A 368 19.35 10.86 13.24
C THR A 368 18.89 11.97 12.30
N PHE A 369 17.75 11.76 11.58
CA PHE A 369 17.26 12.80 10.69
C PHE A 369 16.74 14.02 11.45
N ARG A 370 16.16 13.86 12.64
CA ARG A 370 15.73 14.99 13.49
C ARG A 370 16.89 15.91 13.88
N ILE A 371 18.08 15.37 14.16
CA ILE A 371 19.28 16.23 14.41
C ILE A 371 19.75 16.90 13.13
N LEU A 372 19.81 16.17 11.99
CA LEU A 372 20.24 16.72 10.69
C LEU A 372 19.31 17.82 10.17
N ASN A 373 18.02 17.73 10.53
CA ASN A 373 16.98 18.66 10.14
C ASN A 373 16.77 19.81 11.15
N GLY A 374 17.57 19.88 12.21
CA GLY A 374 17.50 20.93 13.25
C GLY A 374 16.27 20.82 14.18
N GLN A 375 15.51 19.73 14.15
CA GLN A 375 14.35 19.51 15.01
C GLN A 375 14.76 19.18 16.46
N ASP A 376 15.88 18.49 16.65
CA ASP A 376 16.48 18.23 17.97
C ASP A 376 17.55 19.28 18.27
N THR A 377 17.13 20.42 18.84
CA THR A 377 17.99 21.55 19.14
C THR A 377 19.06 21.19 20.18
N GLY A 378 20.34 21.31 19.78
CA GLY A 378 21.48 20.93 20.61
C GLY A 378 21.65 19.44 20.80
N CYS A 379 21.03 18.61 19.92
CA CYS A 379 21.12 17.16 19.91
C CYS A 379 20.71 16.48 21.24
N ARG A 380 19.86 17.12 22.02
CA ARG A 380 19.57 16.68 23.40
C ARG A 380 18.90 15.32 23.47
N ALA A 381 17.83 15.13 22.71
CA ALA A 381 17.12 13.87 22.71
C ALA A 381 17.98 12.73 22.14
N PHE A 382 18.78 13.04 21.12
CA PHE A 382 19.71 12.09 20.54
C PHE A 382 20.80 11.67 21.53
N LEU A 383 21.42 12.63 22.21
CA LEU A 383 22.47 12.35 23.23
C LEU A 383 21.86 11.54 24.40
N GLU A 384 20.67 11.87 24.86
CA GLU A 384 20.00 11.13 25.93
C GLU A 384 19.77 9.67 25.53
N ALA A 385 19.33 9.43 24.29
CA ALA A 385 19.02 8.09 23.80
C ALA A 385 20.28 7.26 23.45
N TYR A 386 21.36 7.89 22.96
CA TYR A 386 22.46 7.18 22.32
C TYR A 386 23.85 7.39 22.96
N ALA A 387 24.02 8.28 23.95
CA ALA A 387 25.33 8.56 24.57
C ALA A 387 26.01 7.30 25.13
N ASN A 388 25.26 6.32 25.58
CA ASN A 388 25.77 5.05 26.14
C ASN A 388 25.35 3.84 25.29
N ALA A 389 24.81 4.05 24.08
CA ALA A 389 24.42 2.96 23.21
C ALA A 389 25.67 2.34 22.55
N SER A 390 25.81 1.03 22.63
CA SER A 390 26.77 0.30 21.79
C SER A 390 26.26 0.27 20.36
N ASP A 391 27.14 0.43 19.39
CA ASP A 391 26.79 0.26 17.98
C ASP A 391 26.31 -1.18 17.74
N PRO A 392 25.06 -1.43 17.38
CA PRO A 392 24.57 -2.78 17.10
C PRO A 392 25.25 -3.42 15.89
N TYR A 393 26.02 -2.65 15.12
CA TYR A 393 26.78 -3.09 13.95
C TYR A 393 28.28 -3.24 14.22
N GLU A 394 28.79 -2.85 15.40
CA GLU A 394 30.14 -3.21 15.80
C GLU A 394 30.24 -4.72 15.97
N VAL A 395 30.80 -5.37 14.98
CA VAL A 395 31.27 -6.75 15.10
C VAL A 395 32.32 -6.77 16.20
N ALA A 396 32.11 -7.58 17.25
CA ALA A 396 33.06 -7.71 18.34
C ALA A 396 34.48 -7.82 17.77
N ALA A 397 35.33 -6.86 18.11
CA ALA A 397 36.70 -6.79 17.64
C ALA A 397 37.45 -8.07 18.09
N GLY A 398 37.50 -9.08 17.26
CA GLY A 398 38.10 -10.38 17.54
C GLY A 398 38.02 -11.40 16.40
N SER A 399 37.18 -11.19 15.42
CA SER A 399 37.15 -12.02 14.21
C SER A 399 37.69 -11.24 13.03
N THR A 400 38.97 -11.46 12.72
CA THR A 400 39.61 -11.02 11.48
C THR A 400 38.80 -11.55 10.30
N PRO A 401 38.25 -10.71 9.40
CA PRO A 401 37.69 -11.24 8.16
C PRO A 401 38.88 -11.63 7.28
N VAL A 402 39.08 -12.92 7.13
CA VAL A 402 39.86 -13.44 6.01
C VAL A 402 39.11 -13.02 4.76
N GLY A 403 39.78 -12.25 3.89
CA GLY A 403 39.21 -11.76 2.66
C GLY A 403 38.62 -12.89 1.85
N GLY A 404 37.33 -12.82 1.61
CA GLY A 404 36.55 -13.74 0.81
C GLY A 404 35.37 -13.00 0.23
N ASP A 405 35.43 -12.88 -1.07
CA ASP A 405 34.37 -12.72 -2.06
C ASP A 405 33.02 -12.15 -1.59
N LEU A 406 32.68 -10.97 -2.09
CA LEU A 406 31.37 -10.33 -1.97
C LEU A 406 30.33 -11.15 -2.79
N GLY A 407 29.80 -12.21 -2.21
CA GLY A 407 28.81 -12.90 -2.98
C GLY A 407 28.17 -14.18 -2.40
N ARG A 408 27.89 -14.30 -1.08
CA ARG A 408 26.85 -15.25 -0.60
C ARG A 408 26.63 -15.09 0.91
N PRO A 409 25.41 -14.88 1.42
CA PRO A 409 25.10 -15.15 2.81
C PRO A 409 25.07 -16.67 3.04
N SER A 410 25.87 -17.13 4.00
CA SER A 410 25.90 -18.52 4.44
C SER A 410 24.64 -18.85 5.24
N ALA A 411 24.07 -20.00 4.98
CA ALA A 411 22.85 -20.54 5.59
C ALA A 411 23.00 -20.95 7.09
N ALA A 412 23.96 -20.39 7.83
CA ALA A 412 24.28 -20.81 9.19
C ALA A 412 23.64 -20.00 10.33
N ASP A 413 22.98 -18.86 10.05
CA ASP A 413 22.49 -17.95 11.11
C ASP A 413 20.98 -18.04 11.41
N ALA A 414 20.30 -19.10 10.96
CA ALA A 414 18.86 -19.28 11.21
C ALA A 414 18.51 -20.23 12.38
N ALA A 415 19.48 -20.59 13.23
CA ALA A 415 19.19 -21.52 14.33
C ALA A 415 19.86 -21.12 15.65
N THR A 416 19.30 -20.14 16.37
CA THR A 416 19.44 -20.09 17.84
C THR A 416 18.41 -19.13 18.45
N THR A 417 17.24 -19.66 18.75
CA THR A 417 16.46 -19.30 19.92
C THR A 417 15.59 -20.49 20.31
N ARG A 418 16.13 -21.37 21.13
CA ARG A 418 15.35 -22.19 22.06
C ARG A 418 16.10 -22.29 23.36
N GLU A 419 15.47 -21.76 24.39
CA GLU A 419 15.86 -21.86 25.78
C GLU A 419 15.69 -23.29 26.33
N GLY A 420 16.56 -23.63 27.22
CA GLY A 420 16.23 -24.33 28.45
C GLY A 420 16.53 -25.81 28.53
N GLY A 421 17.45 -26.18 29.42
CA GLY A 421 17.41 -27.47 30.08
C GLY A 421 18.72 -28.21 30.19
N ALA A 422 19.30 -28.10 31.36
CA ALA A 422 20.50 -28.71 31.92
C ALA A 422 20.73 -30.20 31.64
N SER A 423 22.02 -30.54 31.69
CA SER A 423 22.64 -31.65 32.48
C SER A 423 23.51 -32.67 31.72
N THR A 424 24.75 -32.68 32.17
CA THR A 424 25.72 -33.79 32.30
C THR A 424 26.45 -34.36 31.07
N ALA A 425 27.75 -34.12 31.11
CA ALA A 425 28.82 -34.90 30.47
C ALA A 425 29.02 -36.25 31.17
N PRO A 426 30.03 -37.10 30.86
CA PRO A 426 30.95 -37.20 29.71
C PRO A 426 31.14 -38.66 29.18
N THR A 427 31.90 -38.87 28.16
CA THR A 427 33.07 -39.79 28.07
C THR A 427 33.34 -40.30 26.64
N GLU A 428 34.56 -40.07 26.24
CA GLU A 428 35.58 -40.92 25.59
C GLU A 428 35.20 -41.96 24.51
N GLY A 429 35.96 -41.89 23.41
CA GLY A 429 36.50 -43.15 22.90
C GLY A 429 36.79 -43.25 21.40
N MET A 430 38.02 -42.98 21.02
CA MET A 430 38.88 -43.70 20.09
C MET A 430 38.47 -44.02 18.64
N ARG A 431 39.19 -43.41 17.71
CA ARG A 431 40.26 -43.92 16.82
C ARG A 431 39.92 -45.02 15.80
N ASN A 432 40.55 -44.79 14.65
CA ASN A 432 41.06 -45.68 13.59
C ASN A 432 40.05 -45.87 12.43
N GLY A 433 40.34 -45.51 11.22
CA GLY A 433 41.52 -45.64 10.37
C GLY A 433 41.50 -46.99 9.67
N VAL A 434 41.35 -47.01 8.36
CA VAL A 434 42.16 -47.83 7.44
C VAL A 434 41.58 -47.74 6.03
N ALA A 435 42.42 -47.44 5.09
CA ALA A 435 42.24 -47.54 3.64
C ALA A 435 42.29 -49.03 3.21
N ALA A 436 41.64 -49.33 2.11
CA ALA A 436 42.28 -50.12 1.05
C ALA A 436 41.30 -50.60 -0.03
N THR A 437 41.64 -50.26 -1.25
CA THR A 437 41.85 -51.14 -2.42
C THR A 437 40.67 -51.87 -3.03
N GLY A 438 40.32 -51.46 -4.20
CA GLY A 438 40.23 -52.01 -5.50
C GLY A 438 39.70 -53.43 -5.73
N SER A 439 38.65 -53.49 -6.54
CA SER A 439 38.55 -54.57 -7.57
C SER A 439 37.44 -54.17 -8.56
N THR A 440 37.81 -54.04 -9.80
CA THR A 440 36.95 -54.06 -10.97
C THR A 440 36.33 -55.44 -11.16
N PRO A 441 35.10 -55.53 -11.61
CA PRO A 441 34.78 -56.47 -12.67
C PRO A 441 34.19 -55.75 -13.91
N VAL A 442 34.75 -56.14 -15.03
CA VAL A 442 34.26 -55.91 -16.37
C VAL A 442 32.96 -56.67 -16.58
N GLY A 443 31.93 -56.00 -16.98
CA GLY A 443 30.67 -56.57 -17.43
C GLY A 443 29.89 -55.47 -18.14
N GLY A 444 29.93 -55.43 -19.46
CA GLY A 444 29.29 -54.47 -20.30
C GLY A 444 27.76 -54.60 -20.20
N ASP A 445 27.14 -53.48 -19.97
CA ASP A 445 25.73 -53.22 -20.35
C ASP A 445 25.70 -51.95 -21.17
N LEU A 446 25.23 -52.11 -22.40
CA LEU A 446 25.13 -51.06 -23.38
C LEU A 446 23.86 -50.22 -23.07
N GLY A 447 24.05 -48.96 -22.65
CA GLY A 447 23.15 -47.91 -23.03
C GLY A 447 21.98 -47.58 -22.11
N ARG A 448 22.22 -47.02 -20.92
CA ARG A 448 21.36 -45.99 -20.35
C ARG A 448 22.16 -44.70 -20.22
N PRO A 449 21.73 -43.60 -20.82
CA PRO A 449 22.34 -42.31 -20.53
C PRO A 449 22.21 -42.03 -19.05
N SER A 450 23.35 -41.77 -18.39
CA SER A 450 23.37 -41.42 -16.97
C SER A 450 22.73 -40.04 -16.80
N VAL A 451 21.67 -39.98 -16.00
CA VAL A 451 21.08 -38.72 -15.53
C VAL A 451 22.20 -37.84 -14.93
N PRO A 452 22.38 -36.59 -15.37
CA PRO A 452 23.37 -35.68 -14.81
C PRO A 452 23.19 -35.57 -13.30
N LYS A 453 24.25 -35.79 -12.51
CA LYS A 453 24.21 -35.64 -11.06
C LYS A 453 23.94 -34.15 -10.74
N GLY A 454 22.73 -33.84 -10.26
CA GLY A 454 22.35 -32.49 -9.82
C GLY A 454 21.21 -31.84 -10.56
N CYS A 455 20.54 -32.53 -11.49
CA CYS A 455 19.32 -31.99 -12.07
C CYS A 455 18.25 -31.77 -10.99
N PRO A 456 17.69 -30.54 -10.84
CA PRO A 456 16.74 -30.22 -9.80
C PRO A 456 15.35 -30.84 -10.01
N VAL A 457 15.08 -31.39 -11.20
CA VAL A 457 13.80 -32.02 -11.55
C VAL A 457 14.01 -33.47 -12.04
N PRO A 458 13.02 -34.37 -11.85
CA PRO A 458 13.08 -35.70 -12.40
C PRO A 458 13.02 -35.65 -13.93
N ILE A 459 13.91 -36.38 -14.59
CA ILE A 459 13.91 -36.55 -16.05
C ILE A 459 13.08 -37.79 -16.37
N THR A 460 11.98 -37.61 -17.10
CA THR A 460 11.09 -38.70 -17.52
C THR A 460 11.77 -39.55 -18.61
N GLU A 461 11.27 -40.77 -18.85
CA GLU A 461 11.80 -41.68 -19.89
C GLU A 461 11.74 -41.02 -21.29
N ALA A 462 10.75 -40.13 -21.51
CA ALA A 462 10.56 -39.42 -22.77
C ALA A 462 11.70 -38.41 -23.10
N PHE A 463 12.45 -37.95 -22.08
CA PHE A 463 13.52 -36.95 -22.23
C PHE A 463 14.92 -37.47 -21.85
N THR A 464 15.10 -38.77 -21.83
CA THR A 464 16.37 -39.38 -21.45
C THR A 464 17.49 -39.03 -22.43
N ASP A 465 17.18 -38.90 -23.71
CA ASP A 465 18.08 -38.50 -24.81
C ASP A 465 18.46 -36.99 -24.78
N ALA A 466 17.65 -36.19 -24.12
CA ALA A 466 17.84 -34.74 -23.96
C ALA A 466 18.19 -34.30 -22.52
N ALA A 467 18.60 -35.25 -21.65
CA ALA A 467 18.80 -35.05 -20.22
C ALA A 467 19.70 -33.83 -19.87
N ASP A 468 20.79 -33.61 -20.62
CA ASP A 468 21.68 -32.46 -20.41
C ASP A 468 21.00 -31.13 -20.77
N THR A 469 20.15 -31.13 -21.81
CA THR A 469 19.39 -29.94 -22.21
C THR A 469 18.31 -29.61 -21.17
N VAL A 470 17.62 -30.62 -20.62
CA VAL A 470 16.62 -30.45 -19.57
C VAL A 470 17.26 -29.93 -18.28
N ALA A 471 18.41 -30.49 -17.88
CA ALA A 471 19.13 -30.02 -16.70
C ALA A 471 19.59 -28.56 -16.84
N HIS A 472 20.11 -28.19 -18.01
CA HIS A 472 20.50 -26.82 -18.32
C HIS A 472 19.29 -25.85 -18.36
N LEU A 473 18.18 -26.30 -18.93
CA LEU A 473 16.93 -25.51 -18.96
C LEU A 473 16.42 -25.27 -17.54
N ALA A 474 16.39 -26.27 -16.68
CA ALA A 474 15.98 -26.16 -15.30
C ALA A 474 16.86 -25.16 -14.51
N GLU A 475 18.17 -25.22 -14.68
CA GLU A 475 19.11 -24.27 -14.08
C GLU A 475 18.83 -22.84 -14.56
N CYS A 476 18.64 -22.64 -15.89
CA CYS A 476 18.34 -21.34 -16.47
C CYS A 476 17.01 -20.75 -15.97
N VAL A 477 15.99 -21.58 -15.75
CA VAL A 477 14.72 -21.15 -15.16
C VAL A 477 14.91 -20.72 -13.71
N LEU A 478 15.61 -21.51 -12.90
CA LEU A 478 15.89 -21.16 -11.50
C LEU A 478 16.71 -19.87 -11.36
N GLU A 479 17.54 -19.55 -12.34
CA GLU A 479 18.31 -18.30 -12.40
C GLU A 479 17.56 -17.15 -13.09
N GLY A 480 16.38 -17.39 -13.63
CA GLY A 480 15.55 -16.38 -14.31
C GLY A 480 16.10 -15.91 -15.66
N ARG A 481 16.88 -16.75 -16.36
CA ARG A 481 17.55 -16.40 -17.62
C ARG A 481 16.68 -16.71 -18.85
N LYS A 482 15.96 -15.72 -19.38
CA LYS A 482 15.00 -15.86 -20.51
C LYS A 482 15.64 -16.38 -21.82
N ALA A 483 16.71 -15.76 -22.28
CA ALA A 483 17.31 -16.10 -23.57
C ALA A 483 17.87 -17.53 -23.64
N PRO A 484 18.61 -18.05 -22.61
CA PRO A 484 19.01 -19.45 -22.59
C PRO A 484 17.83 -20.44 -22.50
N VAL A 485 16.75 -20.09 -21.78
CA VAL A 485 15.54 -20.93 -21.72
C VAL A 485 14.89 -21.02 -23.09
N ALA A 486 14.73 -19.91 -23.81
CA ALA A 486 14.23 -19.90 -25.17
C ALA A 486 15.06 -20.82 -26.11
N THR A 487 16.39 -20.68 -26.06
CA THR A 487 17.31 -21.51 -26.91
C THR A 487 17.23 -22.99 -26.54
N ALA A 488 17.15 -23.35 -25.27
CA ALA A 488 17.02 -24.74 -24.83
C ALA A 488 15.65 -25.32 -25.24
N THR A 489 14.58 -24.52 -25.15
CA THR A 489 13.24 -24.91 -25.60
C THR A 489 13.19 -25.15 -27.11
N GLU A 490 13.83 -24.28 -27.92
CA GLU A 490 13.93 -24.49 -29.37
C GLU A 490 14.57 -25.84 -29.71
N ARG A 491 15.67 -26.19 -29.06
CA ARG A 491 16.35 -27.48 -29.23
C ARG A 491 15.46 -28.67 -28.85
N LEU A 492 14.72 -28.57 -27.76
CA LEU A 492 13.78 -29.63 -27.35
C LEU A 492 12.65 -29.79 -28.36
N LEU A 493 12.15 -28.69 -28.92
CA LEU A 493 11.09 -28.69 -29.93
C LEU A 493 11.54 -29.31 -31.29
N GLU A 494 12.82 -29.56 -31.51
CA GLU A 494 13.29 -30.27 -32.72
C GLU A 494 12.91 -31.76 -32.67
N THR A 495 12.86 -32.35 -31.47
CA THR A 495 12.74 -33.80 -31.27
C THR A 495 11.55 -34.19 -30.40
N HIS A 496 10.99 -33.27 -29.62
CA HIS A 496 9.94 -33.54 -28.65
C HIS A 496 8.69 -32.65 -28.91
N ASP A 497 7.54 -33.18 -28.49
CA ASP A 497 6.27 -32.44 -28.56
C ASP A 497 6.21 -31.31 -27.55
N GLY A 498 5.60 -30.17 -27.96
CA GLY A 498 5.51 -28.97 -27.11
C GLY A 498 4.72 -29.21 -25.82
N LEU A 499 3.62 -29.99 -25.86
CA LEU A 499 2.84 -30.34 -24.67
C LEU A 499 3.63 -31.22 -23.71
N ALA A 500 4.42 -32.16 -24.23
CA ALA A 500 5.29 -32.99 -23.38
C ALA A 500 6.39 -32.13 -22.71
N ILE A 501 6.96 -31.15 -23.40
CA ILE A 501 7.94 -30.21 -22.80
C ILE A 501 7.26 -29.41 -21.67
N ILE A 502 6.04 -28.96 -21.84
CA ILE A 502 5.29 -28.24 -20.81
C ILE A 502 5.09 -29.15 -19.57
N ASN A 503 4.46 -30.31 -19.75
CA ASN A 503 4.01 -31.15 -18.65
C ASN A 503 5.15 -31.85 -17.93
N ASP A 504 6.17 -32.34 -18.67
CA ASP A 504 7.21 -33.18 -18.10
C ASP A 504 8.48 -32.40 -17.71
N ILE A 505 8.61 -31.13 -18.13
CA ILE A 505 9.79 -30.30 -17.84
C ILE A 505 9.40 -29.01 -17.13
N PHE A 506 8.59 -28.13 -17.76
CA PHE A 506 8.32 -26.82 -17.19
C PHE A 506 7.47 -26.88 -15.90
N VAL A 507 6.44 -27.74 -15.87
CA VAL A 507 5.59 -27.88 -14.66
C VAL A 507 6.41 -28.39 -13.48
N PRO A 508 7.21 -29.46 -13.56
CA PRO A 508 8.08 -29.88 -12.46
C PRO A 508 9.11 -28.81 -12.02
N ILE A 509 9.62 -27.99 -12.95
CA ILE A 509 10.54 -26.89 -12.60
C ILE A 509 9.79 -25.81 -11.82
N LEU A 510 8.57 -25.46 -12.21
CA LEU A 510 7.74 -24.48 -11.50
C LEU A 510 7.36 -24.97 -10.09
N ASP A 511 7.12 -26.27 -9.92
CA ASP A 511 6.89 -26.87 -8.60
C ASP A 511 8.12 -26.69 -7.69
N VAL A 512 9.33 -26.91 -8.22
CA VAL A 512 10.58 -26.65 -7.49
C VAL A 512 10.75 -25.18 -7.15
N VAL A 513 10.39 -24.26 -8.06
CA VAL A 513 10.40 -22.80 -7.82
C VAL A 513 9.43 -22.44 -6.71
N GLY A 514 8.21 -23.01 -6.74
CA GLY A 514 7.18 -22.82 -5.71
C GLY A 514 7.65 -23.33 -4.34
N GLN A 515 8.21 -24.55 -4.28
CA GLN A 515 8.75 -25.11 -3.05
C GLN A 515 9.88 -24.25 -2.45
N LYS A 516 10.82 -23.76 -3.29
CA LYS A 516 11.88 -22.84 -2.83
C LYS A 516 11.34 -21.52 -2.29
N TYR A 517 10.24 -21.04 -2.82
CA TYR A 517 9.56 -19.85 -2.31
C TYR A 517 8.89 -20.11 -0.96
N ASP A 518 8.18 -21.25 -0.80
CA ASP A 518 7.55 -21.65 0.45
C ASP A 518 8.56 -21.90 1.58
N GLU A 519 9.73 -22.46 1.24
CA GLU A 519 10.84 -22.67 2.16
C GLU A 519 11.61 -21.38 2.50
N GLY A 520 11.30 -20.26 1.85
CA GLY A 520 11.99 -18.97 2.04
C GLY A 520 13.40 -18.94 1.42
N ALA A 521 13.75 -19.90 0.56
CA ALA A 521 15.00 -19.92 -0.20
C ALA A 521 14.92 -18.98 -1.43
N PHE A 522 13.73 -18.80 -1.99
CA PHE A 522 13.44 -17.81 -3.02
C PHE A 522 12.57 -16.69 -2.46
N PHE A 523 12.75 -15.49 -3.00
CA PHE A 523 11.92 -14.33 -2.72
C PHE A 523 11.15 -13.91 -3.97
N LEU A 524 10.20 -12.99 -3.83
CA LEU A 524 9.31 -12.58 -4.91
C LEU A 524 10.05 -12.21 -6.22
N PRO A 525 11.17 -11.48 -6.22
CA PRO A 525 11.89 -11.17 -7.46
C PRO A 525 12.43 -12.41 -8.19
N GLN A 526 12.94 -13.43 -7.45
CA GLN A 526 13.40 -14.68 -8.06
C GLN A 526 12.23 -15.49 -8.62
N LEU A 527 11.11 -15.58 -7.88
CA LEU A 527 9.90 -16.23 -8.35
C LEU A 527 9.42 -15.60 -9.67
N MET A 528 9.38 -14.27 -9.74
CA MET A 528 8.98 -13.53 -10.95
C MET A 528 9.95 -13.77 -12.11
N ALA A 529 11.25 -13.70 -11.85
CA ALA A 529 12.26 -13.93 -12.88
C ALA A 529 12.19 -15.36 -13.45
N SER A 530 12.01 -16.38 -12.61
CA SER A 530 11.82 -17.76 -13.02
C SER A 530 10.57 -17.94 -13.88
N ALA A 531 9.45 -17.35 -13.48
CA ALA A 531 8.20 -17.44 -14.23
C ALA A 531 8.26 -16.70 -15.57
N GLU A 532 8.91 -15.54 -15.65
CA GLU A 532 9.15 -14.85 -16.92
C GLU A 532 10.10 -15.63 -17.85
N ALA A 533 11.06 -16.36 -17.30
CA ALA A 533 11.93 -17.24 -18.08
C ALA A 533 11.14 -18.41 -18.69
N VAL A 534 10.26 -19.04 -17.90
CA VAL A 534 9.34 -20.09 -18.38
C VAL A 534 8.40 -19.54 -19.46
N LYS A 535 7.85 -18.34 -19.28
CA LYS A 535 6.96 -17.70 -20.26
C LYS A 535 7.64 -17.58 -21.62
N ALA A 536 8.93 -17.25 -21.68
CA ALA A 536 9.67 -17.20 -22.94
C ALA A 536 9.70 -18.57 -23.68
N GLY A 537 9.77 -19.67 -22.92
CA GLY A 537 9.66 -21.02 -23.49
C GLY A 537 8.24 -21.35 -23.98
N PHE A 538 7.23 -21.00 -23.22
CA PHE A 538 5.82 -21.19 -23.61
C PHE A 538 5.45 -20.40 -24.88
N ASP A 539 5.91 -19.17 -25.00
CA ASP A 539 5.65 -18.33 -26.18
C ASP A 539 6.20 -19.01 -27.45
N LEU A 540 7.40 -19.59 -27.39
CA LEU A 540 7.98 -20.35 -28.50
C LEU A 540 7.18 -21.60 -28.85
N ILE A 541 6.75 -22.38 -27.85
CA ILE A 541 5.93 -23.57 -28.06
C ILE A 541 4.62 -23.20 -28.75
N ARG A 542 3.95 -22.15 -28.27
CA ARG A 542 2.69 -21.65 -28.83
C ARG A 542 2.86 -21.15 -30.27
N ASP A 543 3.92 -20.39 -30.56
CA ASP A 543 4.17 -19.85 -31.88
C ASP A 543 4.49 -20.97 -32.90
N ARG A 544 5.19 -22.03 -32.45
CA ARG A 544 5.43 -23.22 -33.29
C ARG A 544 4.14 -24.01 -33.54
N ALA A 545 3.30 -24.18 -32.55
CA ALA A 545 2.00 -24.83 -32.70
C ALA A 545 1.08 -24.08 -33.68
N ARG A 546 1.08 -22.75 -33.66
CA ARG A 546 0.35 -21.90 -34.62
C ARG A 546 0.90 -22.04 -36.02
N ALA A 547 2.23 -22.08 -36.17
CA ALA A 547 2.87 -22.25 -37.49
C ALA A 547 2.54 -23.62 -38.11
N VAL A 548 2.48 -24.69 -37.32
CA VAL A 548 2.11 -26.03 -37.78
C VAL A 548 0.62 -26.09 -38.13
N GLY A 549 -0.25 -25.46 -37.34
CA GLY A 549 -1.71 -25.37 -37.62
C GLY A 549 -2.02 -24.56 -38.90
N ALA A 550 -1.29 -23.46 -39.14
CA ALA A 550 -1.42 -22.66 -40.36
C ALA A 550 -0.94 -23.43 -41.61
N SER A 551 0.14 -24.22 -41.49
CA SER A 551 0.63 -25.07 -42.60
C SER A 551 -0.33 -26.24 -42.93
N ALA A 552 -1.08 -26.74 -41.92
CA ALA A 552 -2.09 -27.79 -42.16
C ALA A 552 -3.37 -27.24 -42.81
N ALA A 553 -3.68 -25.94 -42.66
CA ALA A 553 -4.81 -25.28 -43.29
C ALA A 553 -4.60 -24.95 -44.77
N GLU A 554 -3.32 -24.85 -45.25
CA GLU A 554 -2.94 -24.60 -46.64
C GLU A 554 -2.84 -25.88 -47.51
N ALA A 555 -2.94 -27.07 -46.94
CA ALA A 555 -2.69 -28.35 -47.62
C ALA A 555 -3.98 -29.15 -47.95
N THR A 556 -5.11 -28.50 -48.30
CA THR A 556 -6.24 -29.20 -48.92
C THR A 556 -6.61 -28.56 -50.24
N PRO A 557 -6.23 -29.16 -51.39
CA PRO A 557 -6.83 -28.81 -52.67
C PRO A 557 -8.03 -29.72 -52.95
N VAL A 558 -9.25 -29.19 -52.86
CA VAL A 558 -10.40 -29.83 -53.53
C VAL A 558 -10.86 -28.83 -54.60
N GLY A 559 -10.65 -29.23 -55.83
CA GLY A 559 -11.21 -28.57 -57.01
C GLY A 559 -12.73 -28.77 -57.10
N GLY A 560 -13.40 -27.76 -57.63
CA GLY A 560 -14.82 -27.77 -57.95
C GLY A 560 -15.25 -26.42 -58.47
N ASP A 561 -15.09 -26.27 -59.81
CA ASP A 561 -15.60 -25.19 -60.62
C ASP A 561 -17.13 -25.07 -60.52
N LEU A 562 -17.67 -23.86 -60.47
CA LEU A 562 -18.82 -23.38 -61.24
C LEU A 562 -19.28 -21.97 -60.78
N GLY A 563 -19.17 -20.99 -61.69
CA GLY A 563 -20.20 -19.93 -61.77
C GLY A 563 -19.85 -18.51 -61.32
N ARG A 564 -19.23 -17.70 -62.19
CA ARG A 564 -19.33 -16.22 -62.19
C ARG A 564 -20.76 -15.75 -62.49
N PRO A 565 -21.21 -14.50 -62.12
CA PRO A 565 -20.70 -13.34 -62.87
C PRO A 565 -20.50 -12.02 -62.03
N SER A 566 -19.51 -11.30 -62.47
CA SER A 566 -19.32 -9.88 -62.78
C SER A 566 -20.17 -8.77 -62.10
N GLY A 567 -19.44 -7.75 -61.63
CA GLY A 567 -20.00 -6.42 -61.35
C GLY A 567 -18.94 -5.46 -60.81
N SER A 568 -18.36 -4.66 -61.69
CA SER A 568 -17.36 -3.62 -61.48
C SER A 568 -17.84 -2.44 -60.67
N SER A 569 -16.97 -1.82 -59.89
CA SER A 569 -16.56 -0.41 -60.12
C SER A 569 -15.53 0.07 -59.07
N ALA A 570 -14.46 0.58 -59.62
CA ALA A 570 -13.41 1.28 -58.94
C ALA A 570 -13.79 2.73 -58.67
N VAL A 571 -13.35 3.28 -57.53
CA VAL A 571 -12.98 4.71 -57.40
C VAL A 571 -11.86 4.86 -56.37
N THR A 572 -10.82 5.54 -56.81
CA THR A 572 -9.56 5.90 -56.16
C THR A 572 -9.66 7.15 -55.22
N PRO A 573 -8.59 7.53 -54.49
CA PRO A 573 -8.64 8.14 -53.18
C PRO A 573 -8.53 9.65 -53.17
N ARG A 574 -8.94 10.29 -52.07
CA ARG A 574 -8.56 11.69 -51.75
C ARG A 574 -7.97 11.81 -50.35
N LYS A 575 -6.79 12.45 -50.31
CA LYS A 575 -6.09 12.96 -49.15
C LYS A 575 -6.89 13.99 -48.38
N GLY A 576 -6.77 14.01 -47.04
CA GLY A 576 -7.16 15.11 -46.19
C GLY A 576 -6.84 14.82 -44.75
N CYS A 577 -5.90 15.59 -44.17
CA CYS A 577 -5.45 15.56 -42.80
C CYS A 577 -6.56 15.86 -41.78
N ALA A 578 -6.62 15.12 -40.70
CA ALA A 578 -6.83 15.59 -39.33
C ALA A 578 -6.73 14.37 -38.39
N SER A 579 -5.88 14.46 -37.37
CA SER A 579 -5.80 13.50 -36.29
C SER A 579 -7.05 13.59 -35.42
N PRO A 580 -7.67 12.51 -35.05
CA PRO A 580 -8.46 12.41 -33.83
C PRO A 580 -7.69 11.71 -32.74
N ALA A 581 -8.04 12.08 -31.49
CA ALA A 581 -7.58 11.54 -30.23
C ALA A 581 -7.77 10.01 -30.13
N PRO A 582 -7.05 9.32 -29.24
CA PRO A 582 -7.16 7.88 -29.09
C PRO A 582 -8.51 7.52 -28.49
N THR A 583 -9.32 6.85 -29.25
CA THR A 583 -10.49 6.12 -28.81
C THR A 583 -10.03 4.80 -28.16
N GLU A 584 -10.76 4.45 -27.12
CA GLU A 584 -10.83 3.22 -26.36
C GLU A 584 -10.24 2.00 -27.09
N GLY A 585 -9.30 1.33 -26.40
CA GLY A 585 -8.69 0.11 -26.89
C GLY A 585 -9.75 -0.97 -27.06
N ASP A 586 -9.93 -1.41 -28.29
CA ASP A 586 -10.56 -2.68 -28.61
C ASP A 586 -9.81 -3.80 -27.88
N ALA A 587 -10.41 -4.29 -26.81
CA ALA A 587 -10.03 -5.57 -26.22
C ALA A 587 -10.34 -6.64 -27.27
N HIS A 588 -9.30 -7.06 -27.99
CA HIS A 588 -9.36 -8.18 -28.89
C HIS A 588 -9.61 -9.44 -28.07
N VAL A 589 -10.87 -9.88 -28.01
CA VAL A 589 -11.28 -11.14 -27.40
C VAL A 589 -10.72 -12.27 -28.26
N PRO A 590 -9.78 -13.11 -27.75
CA PRO A 590 -9.36 -14.30 -28.48
C PRO A 590 -10.55 -15.28 -28.53
N ALA A 591 -10.76 -15.90 -29.68
CA ALA A 591 -11.74 -16.97 -29.86
C ALA A 591 -11.52 -18.07 -28.80
N GLU A 592 -12.66 -18.51 -28.22
CA GLU A 592 -12.92 -19.66 -27.35
C GLU A 592 -11.68 -20.51 -27.01
N SER A 593 -11.09 -20.30 -25.84
CA SER A 593 -10.28 -21.31 -25.19
C SER A 593 -11.15 -21.90 -24.07
N ASP A 594 -11.37 -23.20 -24.09
CA ASP A 594 -12.14 -23.96 -23.09
C ASP A 594 -11.62 -23.77 -21.64
N ARG A 595 -10.47 -23.12 -21.44
CA ARG A 595 -9.76 -22.91 -20.16
C ARG A 595 -9.55 -21.41 -19.85
N ALA A 596 -10.60 -20.59 -20.05
CA ALA A 596 -10.52 -19.16 -19.71
C ALA A 596 -10.83 -18.92 -18.24
N ILE A 597 -9.99 -18.13 -17.57
CA ILE A 597 -10.11 -17.74 -16.16
C ILE A 597 -10.06 -16.21 -16.08
N ILE A 598 -11.03 -15.60 -15.39
CA ILE A 598 -10.97 -14.19 -15.02
C ILE A 598 -10.22 -14.05 -13.71
N VAL A 599 -9.34 -13.06 -13.59
CA VAL A 599 -8.74 -12.65 -12.32
C VAL A 599 -8.95 -11.16 -12.07
N ALA A 600 -9.33 -10.82 -10.84
CA ALA A 600 -9.57 -9.44 -10.44
C ALA A 600 -9.19 -9.21 -8.98
N THR A 601 -8.70 -8.01 -8.66
CA THR A 601 -8.65 -7.50 -7.29
C THR A 601 -9.96 -6.76 -7.03
N VAL A 602 -10.65 -7.12 -5.96
CA VAL A 602 -12.00 -6.65 -5.66
C VAL A 602 -12.09 -5.14 -5.43
N GLN A 603 -13.27 -4.58 -5.58
CA GLN A 603 -13.55 -3.16 -5.41
C GLN A 603 -13.03 -2.62 -4.06
N GLY A 604 -12.35 -1.49 -4.11
CA GLY A 604 -11.72 -0.83 -2.95
C GLY A 604 -10.32 -1.34 -2.64
N ASP A 605 -9.86 -2.45 -3.23
CA ASP A 605 -8.53 -3.00 -3.00
C ASP A 605 -7.59 -2.67 -4.17
N ILE A 606 -6.49 -1.99 -3.83
CA ILE A 606 -5.47 -1.56 -4.79
C ILE A 606 -4.25 -2.50 -4.86
N HIS A 607 -4.22 -3.53 -4.00
CA HIS A 607 -3.10 -4.44 -3.89
C HIS A 607 -3.24 -5.59 -4.88
N ASP A 608 -2.55 -5.50 -5.99
CA ASP A 608 -2.62 -6.46 -7.10
C ASP A 608 -1.44 -7.43 -7.21
N ILE A 609 -0.44 -7.32 -6.33
CA ILE A 609 0.76 -8.17 -6.38
C ILE A 609 0.39 -9.66 -6.31
N GLY A 610 -0.46 -10.06 -5.35
CA GLY A 610 -0.92 -11.43 -5.21
C GLY A 610 -1.66 -11.93 -6.45
N LYS A 611 -2.58 -11.11 -6.99
CA LYS A 611 -3.32 -11.39 -8.22
C LYS A 611 -2.38 -11.56 -9.42
N ASN A 612 -1.38 -10.68 -9.56
CA ASN A 612 -0.45 -10.73 -10.68
C ASN A 612 0.45 -11.98 -10.64
N ILE A 613 0.80 -12.46 -9.44
CA ILE A 613 1.52 -13.74 -9.29
C ILE A 613 0.60 -14.90 -9.68
N VAL A 614 -0.64 -14.92 -9.23
CA VAL A 614 -1.64 -15.93 -9.60
C VAL A 614 -1.85 -15.94 -11.12
N LYS A 615 -2.08 -14.76 -11.73
CA LYS A 615 -2.20 -14.61 -13.19
C LYS A 615 -1.01 -15.25 -13.91
N MET A 616 0.20 -14.86 -13.54
CA MET A 616 1.42 -15.32 -14.19
C MET A 616 1.57 -16.85 -14.07
N LEU A 617 1.28 -17.43 -12.90
CA LEU A 617 1.33 -18.87 -12.74
C LEU A 617 0.24 -19.58 -13.56
N LEU A 618 -1.00 -19.10 -13.53
CA LEU A 618 -2.08 -19.66 -14.35
C LEU A 618 -1.75 -19.60 -15.85
N GLU A 619 -1.22 -18.47 -16.35
CA GLU A 619 -0.74 -18.34 -17.72
C GLU A 619 0.36 -19.38 -18.04
N ASN A 620 1.28 -19.62 -17.09
CA ASN A 620 2.36 -20.59 -17.24
C ASN A 620 1.87 -22.06 -17.22
N TYR A 621 0.73 -22.32 -16.58
CA TYR A 621 0.07 -23.63 -16.62
C TYR A 621 -0.87 -23.80 -17.82
N GLY A 622 -0.81 -22.88 -18.80
CA GLY A 622 -1.53 -22.98 -20.06
C GLY A 622 -3.00 -22.52 -20.01
N PHE A 623 -3.39 -21.81 -18.95
CA PHE A 623 -4.72 -21.18 -18.89
C PHE A 623 -4.75 -19.85 -19.65
N THR A 624 -5.87 -19.51 -20.25
CA THR A 624 -6.10 -18.17 -20.80
C THR A 624 -6.62 -17.28 -19.69
N VAL A 625 -5.78 -16.34 -19.20
CA VAL A 625 -6.14 -15.46 -18.10
C VAL A 625 -6.59 -14.10 -18.58
N ILE A 626 -7.80 -13.71 -18.19
CA ILE A 626 -8.41 -12.40 -18.45
C ILE A 626 -8.28 -11.58 -17.18
N ASP A 627 -7.33 -10.68 -17.17
CA ASP A 627 -7.02 -9.82 -16.03
C ASP A 627 -7.83 -8.52 -16.10
N LEU A 628 -8.77 -8.33 -15.19
CA LEU A 628 -9.56 -7.11 -15.08
C LEU A 628 -8.88 -6.01 -14.27
N GLY A 629 -7.69 -6.29 -13.71
CA GLY A 629 -6.95 -5.30 -12.93
C GLY A 629 -7.32 -5.28 -11.46
N ARG A 630 -7.25 -4.10 -10.86
CA ARG A 630 -7.49 -3.84 -9.44
C ARG A 630 -8.67 -2.91 -9.24
N ASP A 631 -9.26 -2.92 -8.03
CA ASP A 631 -10.40 -2.06 -7.68
C ASP A 631 -11.60 -2.26 -8.63
N VAL A 632 -11.88 -3.53 -8.96
CA VAL A 632 -12.89 -3.87 -9.98
C VAL A 632 -14.26 -4.02 -9.34
N ALA A 633 -15.23 -3.26 -9.86
CA ALA A 633 -16.61 -3.33 -9.39
C ALA A 633 -17.26 -4.72 -9.66
N PRO A 634 -18.13 -5.22 -8.77
CA PRO A 634 -18.79 -6.51 -8.92
C PRO A 634 -19.51 -6.69 -10.28
N GLU A 635 -20.18 -5.64 -10.74
CA GLU A 635 -20.93 -5.62 -11.99
C GLU A 635 -20.01 -5.76 -13.22
N ALA A 636 -18.82 -5.18 -13.17
CA ALA A 636 -17.82 -5.29 -14.23
C ALA A 636 -17.26 -6.71 -14.33
N ILE A 637 -17.05 -7.39 -13.19
CA ILE A 637 -16.60 -8.79 -13.14
C ILE A 637 -17.66 -9.71 -13.77
N VAL A 638 -18.93 -9.51 -13.38
CA VAL A 638 -20.05 -10.29 -13.94
C VAL A 638 -20.23 -10.06 -15.44
N ALA A 639 -20.12 -8.80 -15.90
CA ALA A 639 -20.18 -8.47 -17.32
C ALA A 639 -19.05 -9.14 -18.10
N ALA A 640 -17.83 -9.05 -17.61
CA ALA A 640 -16.67 -9.69 -18.24
C ALA A 640 -16.81 -11.22 -18.30
N ALA A 641 -17.32 -11.87 -17.25
CA ALA A 641 -17.57 -13.31 -17.24
C ALA A 641 -18.63 -13.73 -18.27
N ARG A 642 -19.69 -12.92 -18.42
CA ARG A 642 -20.74 -13.14 -19.43
C ARG A 642 -20.22 -12.98 -20.85
N ASP A 643 -19.41 -11.94 -21.10
CA ASP A 643 -18.90 -11.59 -22.42
C ASP A 643 -17.83 -12.57 -22.90
N THR A 644 -17.02 -13.09 -21.98
CA THR A 644 -15.90 -14.00 -22.29
C THR A 644 -16.26 -15.47 -22.18
N GLY A 645 -17.38 -15.81 -21.53
CA GLY A 645 -17.79 -17.20 -21.26
C GLY A 645 -16.86 -17.92 -20.25
N ALA A 646 -16.08 -17.18 -19.48
CA ALA A 646 -15.18 -17.77 -18.47
C ALA A 646 -16.00 -18.51 -17.40
N ARG A 647 -15.56 -19.74 -17.07
CA ARG A 647 -16.25 -20.62 -16.10
C ARG A 647 -15.66 -20.52 -14.70
N LEU A 648 -14.48 -19.94 -14.53
CA LEU A 648 -13.81 -19.75 -13.25
C LEU A 648 -13.38 -18.28 -13.10
N ILE A 649 -13.69 -17.69 -11.93
CA ILE A 649 -13.29 -16.33 -11.56
C ILE A 649 -12.41 -16.41 -10.33
N GLY A 650 -11.21 -15.83 -10.38
CA GLY A 650 -10.29 -15.67 -9.25
C GLY A 650 -10.38 -14.25 -8.68
N LEU A 651 -10.79 -14.14 -7.42
CA LEU A 651 -10.86 -12.87 -6.69
C LEU A 651 -9.75 -12.75 -5.66
N SER A 652 -9.11 -11.58 -5.61
CA SER A 652 -8.04 -11.28 -4.65
C SER A 652 -8.41 -10.12 -3.75
N ALA A 653 -8.14 -10.24 -2.44
CA ALA A 653 -8.21 -9.15 -1.48
C ALA A 653 -7.05 -9.21 -0.49
N LEU A 654 -6.38 -8.08 -0.28
CA LEU A 654 -5.29 -7.96 0.70
C LEU A 654 -5.74 -7.25 1.99
N MET A 655 -6.71 -6.35 1.89
CA MET A 655 -7.24 -5.58 3.01
C MET A 655 -8.50 -6.21 3.59
N THR A 656 -8.64 -6.16 4.90
CA THR A 656 -9.85 -6.64 5.60
C THR A 656 -11.08 -5.80 5.25
N THR A 657 -10.89 -4.52 4.95
CA THR A 657 -11.95 -3.57 4.58
C THR A 657 -12.58 -3.84 3.23
N THR A 658 -11.89 -4.57 2.34
CA THR A 658 -12.37 -4.85 0.98
C THR A 658 -13.04 -6.21 0.82
N VAL A 659 -13.04 -7.00 1.87
CA VAL A 659 -13.65 -8.35 1.85
C VAL A 659 -15.16 -8.32 1.66
N GLY A 660 -15.86 -7.29 2.15
CA GLY A 660 -17.29 -7.08 1.88
C GLY A 660 -17.61 -6.87 0.40
N ALA A 661 -16.65 -6.33 -0.38
CA ALA A 661 -16.80 -6.25 -1.84
C ALA A 661 -16.65 -7.64 -2.50
N MET A 662 -15.75 -8.49 -1.95
CA MET A 662 -15.61 -9.89 -2.40
C MET A 662 -16.91 -10.68 -2.20
N GLU A 663 -17.50 -10.60 -1.01
CA GLU A 663 -18.79 -11.25 -0.68
C GLU A 663 -19.91 -10.80 -1.63
N ARG A 664 -20.04 -9.49 -1.88
CA ARG A 664 -21.03 -8.96 -2.85
C ARG A 664 -20.77 -9.48 -4.26
N THR A 665 -19.51 -9.58 -4.68
CA THR A 665 -19.15 -10.11 -6.01
C THR A 665 -19.54 -11.57 -6.14
N ILE A 666 -19.26 -12.41 -5.15
CA ILE A 666 -19.64 -13.82 -5.14
C ILE A 666 -21.16 -13.98 -5.23
N ALA A 667 -21.90 -13.26 -4.38
CA ALA A 667 -23.36 -13.30 -4.39
C ALA A 667 -23.94 -12.91 -5.76
N LEU A 668 -23.39 -11.85 -6.38
CA LEU A 668 -23.84 -11.39 -7.69
C LEU A 668 -23.50 -12.37 -8.82
N VAL A 669 -22.32 -13.00 -8.76
CA VAL A 669 -21.92 -14.04 -9.73
C VAL A 669 -22.87 -15.25 -9.63
N HIS A 670 -23.11 -15.76 -8.44
CA HIS A 670 -24.00 -16.92 -8.24
C HIS A 670 -25.46 -16.63 -8.63
N GLU A 671 -25.95 -15.39 -8.40
CA GLU A 671 -27.29 -14.96 -8.79
C GLU A 671 -27.44 -14.86 -10.32
N GLN A 672 -26.43 -14.25 -11.01
CA GLN A 672 -26.56 -13.87 -12.41
C GLN A 672 -25.95 -14.88 -13.40
N LEU A 673 -25.00 -15.70 -12.93
CA LEU A 673 -24.21 -16.62 -13.76
C LEU A 673 -24.19 -18.04 -13.12
N PRO A 674 -25.32 -18.71 -13.02
CA PRO A 674 -25.36 -20.06 -12.46
C PRO A 674 -24.49 -21.01 -13.28
N GLY A 675 -23.46 -21.58 -12.64
CA GLY A 675 -22.49 -22.47 -13.29
C GLY A 675 -21.11 -21.86 -13.51
N VAL A 676 -20.89 -20.58 -13.12
CA VAL A 676 -19.57 -19.97 -13.00
C VAL A 676 -19.11 -20.12 -11.55
N ALA A 677 -17.91 -20.69 -11.37
CA ALA A 677 -17.33 -20.88 -10.04
C ALA A 677 -16.42 -19.70 -9.64
N VAL A 678 -16.36 -19.43 -8.34
CA VAL A 678 -15.53 -18.37 -7.78
C VAL A 678 -14.46 -18.94 -6.83
N MET A 679 -13.20 -18.69 -7.18
CA MET A 679 -12.04 -18.98 -6.36
C MET A 679 -11.59 -17.69 -5.65
N VAL A 680 -11.36 -17.73 -4.35
CA VAL A 680 -10.91 -16.58 -3.58
C VAL A 680 -9.53 -16.80 -2.98
N GLY A 681 -8.75 -15.73 -2.88
CA GLY A 681 -7.44 -15.74 -2.24
C GLY A 681 -7.01 -14.36 -1.76
N GLY A 682 -5.91 -14.31 -1.04
CA GLY A 682 -5.34 -13.09 -0.49
C GLY A 682 -4.92 -13.22 0.96
N ALA A 683 -4.07 -12.29 1.45
CA ALA A 683 -3.44 -12.40 2.77
C ALA A 683 -4.43 -12.35 3.95
N VAL A 684 -5.63 -11.83 3.74
CA VAL A 684 -6.66 -11.69 4.78
C VAL A 684 -7.74 -12.77 4.71
N ILE A 685 -7.73 -13.60 3.66
CA ILE A 685 -8.71 -14.65 3.44
C ILE A 685 -8.23 -15.95 4.12
N THR A 686 -9.13 -16.63 4.81
CA THR A 686 -8.92 -17.97 5.38
C THR A 686 -9.91 -18.94 4.77
N GLN A 687 -9.67 -20.25 4.92
CA GLN A 687 -10.56 -21.29 4.43
C GLN A 687 -11.97 -21.11 5.02
N GLU A 688 -12.06 -20.93 6.35
CA GLU A 688 -13.35 -20.78 7.04
C GLU A 688 -14.12 -19.53 6.59
N PHE A 689 -13.36 -18.47 6.29
CA PHE A 689 -13.97 -17.23 5.79
C PHE A 689 -14.44 -17.37 4.33
N ALA A 690 -13.68 -18.05 3.48
CA ALA A 690 -14.08 -18.34 2.10
C ALA A 690 -15.39 -19.14 2.06
N GLU A 691 -15.53 -20.14 2.94
CA GLU A 691 -16.76 -20.92 3.10
C GLU A 691 -17.93 -20.05 3.60
N GLN A 692 -17.67 -19.13 4.55
CA GLN A 692 -18.70 -18.21 5.09
C GLN A 692 -19.27 -17.27 4.04
N ILE A 693 -18.43 -16.74 3.13
CA ILE A 693 -18.86 -15.83 2.04
C ILE A 693 -19.36 -16.57 0.81
N GLY A 694 -19.44 -17.91 0.86
CA GLY A 694 -20.00 -18.74 -0.20
C GLY A 694 -19.10 -18.90 -1.43
N ALA A 695 -17.78 -18.78 -1.28
CA ALA A 695 -16.84 -19.04 -2.36
C ALA A 695 -16.77 -20.56 -2.67
N ASP A 696 -16.67 -20.92 -3.95
CA ASP A 696 -16.59 -22.32 -4.36
C ASP A 696 -15.22 -22.92 -4.05
N PHE A 697 -14.17 -22.11 -4.16
CA PHE A 697 -12.80 -22.54 -3.91
C PHE A 697 -11.99 -21.50 -3.11
N TYR A 698 -11.07 -22.01 -2.30
CA TYR A 698 -10.08 -21.19 -1.60
C TYR A 698 -8.66 -21.57 -2.03
N ALA A 699 -7.86 -20.55 -2.36
CA ALA A 699 -6.46 -20.69 -2.67
C ALA A 699 -5.63 -19.86 -1.69
N LYS A 700 -4.88 -20.54 -0.81
CA LYS A 700 -4.05 -19.84 0.19
C LYS A 700 -2.84 -19.14 -0.42
N ASP A 701 -2.39 -19.58 -1.59
CA ASP A 701 -1.23 -19.09 -2.33
C ASP A 701 -1.43 -19.31 -3.84
N ALA A 702 -0.51 -18.79 -4.64
CA ALA A 702 -0.60 -18.85 -6.09
C ALA A 702 -0.44 -20.28 -6.65
N ALA A 703 0.34 -21.14 -5.97
CA ALA A 703 0.43 -22.55 -6.36
C ALA A 703 -0.86 -23.33 -6.05
N ALA A 704 -1.57 -22.96 -4.98
CA ALA A 704 -2.89 -23.51 -4.70
C ALA A 704 -3.91 -23.08 -5.77
N SER A 705 -3.83 -21.85 -6.28
CA SER A 705 -4.72 -21.36 -7.35
C SER A 705 -4.58 -22.18 -8.63
N THR A 706 -3.36 -22.54 -9.00
CA THR A 706 -3.14 -23.40 -10.20
C THR A 706 -3.67 -24.81 -10.00
N ARG A 707 -3.51 -25.41 -8.82
CA ARG A 707 -4.09 -26.74 -8.52
C ARG A 707 -5.61 -26.71 -8.58
N VAL A 708 -6.25 -25.68 -7.99
CA VAL A 708 -7.70 -25.51 -8.06
C VAL A 708 -8.16 -25.40 -9.51
N ALA A 709 -7.51 -24.54 -10.30
CA ALA A 709 -7.84 -24.36 -11.71
C ALA A 709 -7.66 -25.65 -12.51
N SER A 710 -6.54 -26.38 -12.32
CA SER A 710 -6.33 -27.67 -13.00
C SER A 710 -7.41 -28.69 -12.66
N THR A 711 -7.73 -28.87 -11.36
CA THR A 711 -8.80 -29.79 -10.95
C THR A 711 -10.15 -29.37 -11.54
N PHE A 712 -10.48 -28.07 -11.55
CA PHE A 712 -11.75 -27.57 -12.05
C PHE A 712 -11.96 -27.76 -13.56
N PHE A 713 -10.90 -27.70 -14.35
CA PHE A 713 -11.00 -27.87 -15.81
C PHE A 713 -10.71 -29.29 -16.30
N ASP A 714 -10.14 -30.15 -15.46
CA ASP A 714 -9.85 -31.56 -15.79
C ASP A 714 -11.03 -32.50 -15.41
N ASP A 715 -11.95 -32.05 -14.50
CA ASP A 715 -13.24 -32.67 -14.17
C ASP A 715 -14.33 -32.22 -15.17
#